data_9c41db58c0b9d89781916a2ed6911036
#
_entry.id   9c41db58c0b9d89781916a2ed6911036
#
_cell.length_a   1.000
_cell.length_b   1.000
_cell.length_c   1.000
_cell.angle_alpha   90.00
_cell.angle_beta   90.00
_cell.angle_gamma   90.00
#
_symmetry.space_group_name_H-M   'P 1'
#
loop_
_entity.id
_entity.type
_entity.pdbx_description
1 polymer ?
#
loop_
_entity_poly.entity_id
_entity_poly.type
_entity_poly.pdbx_seq_one_letter_code
_entity_poly.pdbx_strand_id
1 'polypeptide(L)'
;MAGTSSVSGIVSGLDTNDIITKLMQIERKPLVRLQAKKNAATTQLTAWQGMAARLVTLKINATVLNRELTFAQRTAVSSDLSAVSVSVGGVPDAGTYSFTVQRLASASQVLSRGYSSRNTPIMPGGTITVKAGNNTADQDVNGYTSLAFLNNGAGIGTGSMRITDRNGNSALFSFTNDQTIQDVLDRINNTTSIAVRASINDTGTGIQLRDISGGTGLFMVEEAGGTMAASLGIRSSVNASQIVGGDLDPAYRITIDDSNNTLEGIRDEINALNGPFYASIINTGSGANPFKLSLSSVRTGAIGTLTISGTRDQVVDELVGIGDGTKGAVAGDYSLGYGSLDDIADVSSLTVGGVAFTVRGVGQRTGSGSEVEVDIATGALQFFSDGVAVHVADGQEIRATYTPSGMHLDNVIQEAQDALILLGGTNPEVISRPTNVVNDLIPGLTLTLLKAGPTPVTVDVKTDIDGIKKNIKDFIETVNGILTEIRTQNTYDPDTKKKGGPLFGDVMLMNIENQLLSSLTRTVPGVSSSFNSIFQLGVRVDVSGTFSVDDTELTRVLTYHLEDVKRLFTATANIALTPGAVVSSGSATAEGSLAALNDGVISSENWPAGGWTSAQELGTDYLTLSFAYPRQINKVVLRTIDSITYPAASYGIRSYALQYLKQGADPQVDASWVTTHTVADNTSGVMTHFLSGKPTDRIRVKITGTNAPDNRARMVELEAYSDTGIAGNAINTLASITDAGFGLIPTVTESIQAELRYLSGLETELETRMAQREERLRAQFLAMESALGKMQSTSAWLSSQLTNLSRNWGTGK
;
A
#
# COMPACT_ATOMS: atom_id res chain seq x y z
N MET A 1 -14.33 50.33 24.45
CA MET A 1 -13.90 51.57 25.09
C MET A 1 -14.21 52.69 24.12
N ALA A 2 -15.06 53.65 24.55
CA ALA A 2 -15.52 54.73 23.69
C ALA A 2 -14.36 55.67 23.33
N GLY A 3 -14.14 55.88 22.06
CA GLY A 3 -13.12 56.78 21.54
C GLY A 3 -13.49 58.22 21.88
N THR A 4 -12.77 58.85 22.80
CA THR A 4 -12.75 60.30 22.96
C THR A 4 -12.04 60.86 21.74
N SER A 5 -12.78 61.40 20.78
CA SER A 5 -12.25 62.26 19.72
C SER A 5 -11.69 63.54 20.39
N SER A 6 -10.36 63.51 20.65
CA SER A 6 -9.68 64.72 21.06
C SER A 6 -9.58 65.65 19.86
N VAL A 7 -10.30 66.75 19.88
CA VAL A 7 -10.17 67.81 18.90
C VAL A 7 -8.81 68.50 19.15
N SER A 8 -7.79 68.12 18.37
CA SER A 8 -6.44 68.73 18.46
C SER A 8 -6.36 70.06 17.73
N GLY A 9 -5.61 71.00 18.27
CA GLY A 9 -5.27 72.25 17.59
C GLY A 9 -6.26 73.44 17.71
N ILE A 10 -7.31 73.31 18.56
CA ILE A 10 -8.34 74.38 18.75
C ILE A 10 -7.76 75.68 19.38
N VAL A 11 -6.72 75.49 20.21
CA VAL A 11 -6.15 76.61 20.98
C VAL A 11 -4.87 77.13 20.38
N SER A 12 -3.98 76.21 19.93
CA SER A 12 -2.66 76.54 19.35
C SER A 12 -2.69 76.82 17.83
N GLY A 13 -3.70 76.32 17.09
CA GLY A 13 -3.70 76.36 15.61
C GLY A 13 -2.71 75.37 14.98
N LEU A 14 -2.04 74.54 15.77
CA LEU A 14 -1.05 73.49 15.31
C LEU A 14 -1.74 72.17 15.13
N ASP A 15 -1.57 71.56 13.96
CA ASP A 15 -1.95 70.13 13.76
C ASP A 15 -1.01 69.23 14.57
N THR A 16 -1.41 69.05 15.86
CA THR A 16 -0.62 68.26 16.79
C THR A 16 -0.54 66.76 16.37
N ASN A 17 -1.54 66.23 15.62
CA ASN A 17 -1.52 64.88 15.10
C ASN A 17 -0.49 64.73 13.96
N ASP A 18 -0.41 65.69 13.07
CA ASP A 18 0.60 65.71 12.00
C ASP A 18 2.02 65.79 12.57
N ILE A 19 2.25 66.64 13.60
CA ILE A 19 3.52 66.79 14.30
C ILE A 19 3.91 65.47 14.99
N ILE A 20 3.00 64.86 15.75
CA ILE A 20 3.26 63.54 16.40
C ILE A 20 3.56 62.49 15.35
N THR A 21 2.81 62.44 14.25
CA THR A 21 3.00 61.50 13.16
C THR A 21 4.40 61.61 12.54
N LYS A 22 4.83 62.86 12.23
CA LYS A 22 6.17 63.14 11.69
C LYS A 22 7.30 62.78 12.67
N LEU A 23 7.13 63.09 13.95
CA LEU A 23 8.08 62.70 14.97
C LEU A 23 8.16 61.17 15.10
N MET A 24 7.03 60.49 15.10
CA MET A 24 6.99 59.02 15.16
C MET A 24 7.55 58.38 13.90
N GLN A 25 7.44 58.99 12.71
CA GLN A 25 8.09 58.49 11.52
C GLN A 25 9.63 58.46 11.64
N ILE A 26 10.22 59.42 12.32
CA ILE A 26 11.66 59.48 12.57
C ILE A 26 12.05 58.39 13.59
N GLU A 27 11.28 58.25 14.67
CA GLU A 27 11.48 57.24 15.72
C GLU A 27 11.28 55.79 15.19
N ARG A 28 10.47 55.61 14.12
CA ARG A 28 10.23 54.30 13.47
C ARG A 28 11.37 53.80 12.56
N LYS A 29 12.37 54.66 12.22
CA LYS A 29 13.49 54.23 11.37
C LYS A 29 14.26 53.01 11.84
N PRO A 30 14.52 52.77 13.17
CA PRO A 30 15.13 51.56 13.67
C PRO A 30 14.24 50.31 13.43
N LEU A 31 12.90 50.44 13.60
CA LEU A 31 11.95 49.37 13.34
C LEU A 31 11.96 48.96 11.86
N VAL A 32 11.93 49.90 10.94
CA VAL A 32 12.01 49.64 9.48
C VAL A 32 13.31 48.91 9.13
N ARG A 33 14.46 49.28 9.74
CA ARG A 33 15.73 48.60 9.55
C ARG A 33 15.72 47.17 10.12
N LEU A 34 15.06 46.99 11.25
CA LEU A 34 14.92 45.67 11.89
C LEU A 34 14.04 44.74 11.03
N GLN A 35 12.91 45.25 10.54
CA GLN A 35 12.02 44.53 9.62
C GLN A 35 12.75 44.15 8.31
N ALA A 36 13.56 45.05 7.75
CA ALA A 36 14.37 44.77 6.59
C ALA A 36 15.38 43.61 6.84
N LYS A 37 16.02 43.58 8.03
CA LYS A 37 16.89 42.46 8.43
C LYS A 37 16.12 41.18 8.58
N LYS A 38 14.96 41.23 9.23
CA LYS A 38 14.11 40.06 9.42
C LYS A 38 13.64 39.46 8.08
N ASN A 39 13.22 40.35 7.14
CA ASN A 39 12.83 39.92 5.80
C ASN A 39 14.01 39.29 5.04
N ALA A 40 15.22 39.84 5.16
CA ALA A 40 16.43 39.27 4.55
C ALA A 40 16.74 37.86 5.13
N ALA A 41 16.69 37.70 6.45
CA ALA A 41 16.90 36.41 7.11
C ALA A 41 15.82 35.38 6.71
N THR A 42 14.55 35.81 6.61
CA THR A 42 13.45 34.95 6.14
C THR A 42 13.70 34.49 4.70
N THR A 43 14.13 35.40 3.82
CA THR A 43 14.43 35.09 2.41
C THR A 43 15.61 34.11 2.31
N GLN A 44 16.64 34.27 3.15
CA GLN A 44 17.77 33.34 3.23
C GLN A 44 17.31 31.95 3.72
N LEU A 45 16.48 31.88 4.75
CA LEU A 45 15.92 30.63 5.25
C LEU A 45 15.16 29.88 4.15
N THR A 46 14.30 30.60 3.41
CA THR A 46 13.53 30.02 2.30
C THR A 46 14.46 29.49 1.19
N ALA A 47 15.51 30.21 0.86
CA ALA A 47 16.49 29.77 -0.13
C ALA A 47 17.25 28.50 0.31
N TRP A 48 17.65 28.41 1.57
CA TRP A 48 18.26 27.21 2.12
C TRP A 48 17.32 26.02 2.16
N GLN A 49 16.05 26.22 2.49
CA GLN A 49 15.02 25.18 2.45
C GLN A 49 14.80 24.69 1.01
N GLY A 50 14.77 25.59 0.03
CA GLY A 50 14.69 25.24 -1.38
C GLY A 50 15.91 24.43 -1.85
N MET A 51 17.12 24.79 -1.42
CA MET A 51 18.34 24.04 -1.69
C MET A 51 18.29 22.63 -1.06
N ALA A 52 17.85 22.53 0.20
CA ALA A 52 17.66 21.24 0.88
C ALA A 52 16.74 20.30 0.11
N ALA A 53 15.59 20.80 -0.39
CA ALA A 53 14.64 20.01 -1.15
C ALA A 53 15.26 19.43 -2.45
N ARG A 54 16.04 20.25 -3.18
CA ARG A 54 16.76 19.80 -4.39
C ARG A 54 17.81 18.73 -4.08
N LEU A 55 18.56 18.88 -3.00
CA LEU A 55 19.56 17.91 -2.55
C LEU A 55 18.91 16.59 -2.10
N VAL A 56 17.74 16.64 -1.46
CA VAL A 56 16.95 15.44 -1.13
C VAL A 56 16.50 14.73 -2.39
N THR A 57 16.03 15.45 -3.42
CA THR A 57 15.68 14.86 -4.73
C THR A 57 16.90 14.15 -5.35
N LEU A 58 18.07 14.77 -5.33
CA LEU A 58 19.31 14.14 -5.81
C LEU A 58 19.65 12.86 -5.01
N LYS A 59 19.45 12.89 -3.70
CA LYS A 59 19.64 11.70 -2.84
C LYS A 59 18.70 10.55 -3.23
N ILE A 60 17.45 10.84 -3.59
CA ILE A 60 16.50 9.84 -4.08
C ILE A 60 17.01 9.22 -5.40
N ASN A 61 17.43 10.05 -6.38
CA ASN A 61 17.95 9.57 -7.65
C ASN A 61 19.22 8.74 -7.46
N ALA A 62 20.14 9.18 -6.59
CA ALA A 62 21.31 8.40 -6.22
C ALA A 62 20.94 7.06 -5.56
N THR A 63 19.91 7.03 -4.70
CA THR A 63 19.44 5.80 -4.04
C THR A 63 18.87 4.80 -5.04
N VAL A 64 18.21 5.25 -6.10
CA VAL A 64 17.75 4.38 -7.20
C VAL A 64 18.97 3.74 -7.88
N LEU A 65 19.99 4.52 -8.20
CA LEU A 65 21.21 4.02 -8.87
C LEU A 65 22.13 3.19 -7.96
N ASN A 66 21.97 3.27 -6.64
CA ASN A 66 22.73 2.44 -5.69
C ASN A 66 22.13 1.04 -5.48
N ARG A 67 20.99 0.72 -6.13
CA ARG A 67 20.34 -0.58 -6.04
C ARG A 67 20.76 -1.47 -7.21
N GLU A 68 21.30 -2.66 -6.94
CA GLU A 68 21.64 -3.62 -7.99
C GLU A 68 20.43 -3.98 -8.86
N LEU A 69 19.23 -4.05 -8.27
CA LEU A 69 17.99 -4.32 -8.99
C LEU A 69 17.66 -3.29 -10.07
N THR A 70 18.15 -2.04 -9.96
CA THR A 70 17.98 -1.02 -11.00
C THR A 70 18.64 -1.45 -12.31
N PHE A 71 19.78 -2.11 -12.24
CA PHE A 71 20.51 -2.63 -13.40
C PHE A 71 20.04 -4.01 -13.85
N ALA A 72 19.24 -4.69 -13.03
CA ALA A 72 18.61 -5.97 -13.39
C ALA A 72 17.21 -5.78 -13.99
N GLN A 73 16.71 -4.56 -14.12
CA GLN A 73 15.38 -4.28 -14.68
C GLN A 73 15.23 -4.87 -16.06
N ARG A 74 14.02 -5.40 -16.32
CA ARG A 74 13.65 -5.99 -17.61
C ARG A 74 12.49 -5.21 -18.22
N THR A 75 12.45 -5.21 -19.53
CA THR A 75 11.30 -4.81 -20.31
C THR A 75 10.81 -6.01 -21.12
N ALA A 76 9.52 -6.10 -21.30
CA ALA A 76 8.90 -7.17 -22.10
C ALA A 76 8.00 -6.55 -23.16
N VAL A 77 8.13 -7.00 -24.39
CA VAL A 77 7.37 -6.51 -25.53
C VAL A 77 6.64 -7.68 -26.19
N SER A 78 5.33 -7.56 -26.32
CA SER A 78 4.51 -8.51 -27.07
C SER A 78 4.48 -8.14 -28.56
N SER A 79 4.59 -9.15 -29.43
CA SER A 79 4.45 -8.98 -30.87
C SER A 79 3.02 -8.63 -31.31
N ASP A 80 2.03 -8.94 -30.47
CA ASP A 80 0.61 -8.60 -30.69
C ASP A 80 -0.05 -8.20 -29.36
N LEU A 81 -0.08 -6.89 -29.12
CA LEU A 81 -0.71 -6.31 -27.92
C LEU A 81 -2.24 -6.47 -27.90
N SER A 82 -2.86 -6.75 -29.05
CA SER A 82 -4.30 -7.00 -29.11
C SER A 82 -4.66 -8.43 -28.65
N ALA A 83 -3.72 -9.36 -28.75
CA ALA A 83 -3.89 -10.74 -28.33
C ALA A 83 -3.36 -10.98 -26.91
N VAL A 84 -2.17 -10.44 -26.59
CA VAL A 84 -1.54 -10.60 -25.26
C VAL A 84 -0.88 -9.30 -24.85
N SER A 85 -1.31 -8.75 -23.74
CA SER A 85 -0.61 -7.69 -23.01
C SER A 85 0.35 -8.30 -22.00
N VAL A 86 1.51 -7.66 -21.80
CA VAL A 86 2.55 -8.16 -20.90
C VAL A 86 2.98 -7.06 -19.93
N SER A 87 3.18 -7.43 -18.67
CA SER A 87 3.78 -6.55 -17.67
C SER A 87 4.87 -7.28 -16.89
N VAL A 88 5.90 -6.54 -16.47
CA VAL A 88 7.04 -7.04 -15.71
C VAL A 88 6.83 -6.68 -14.23
N GLY A 89 6.74 -7.68 -13.35
CA GLY A 89 6.56 -7.51 -11.91
C GLY A 89 7.77 -7.98 -11.06
N GLY A 90 8.88 -8.36 -11.72
CA GLY A 90 10.09 -8.85 -11.08
C GLY A 90 11.30 -8.78 -12.02
N VAL A 91 12.18 -9.76 -11.95
CA VAL A 91 13.35 -9.89 -12.86
C VAL A 91 13.21 -11.20 -13.63
N PRO A 92 12.35 -11.26 -14.68
CA PRO A 92 12.25 -12.43 -15.52
C PRO A 92 13.54 -12.70 -16.29
N ASP A 93 13.77 -13.97 -16.62
CA ASP A 93 14.90 -14.33 -17.46
C ASP A 93 14.77 -13.72 -18.84
N ALA A 94 15.89 -13.19 -19.37
CA ALA A 94 15.91 -12.63 -20.71
C ALA A 94 15.78 -13.74 -21.75
N GLY A 95 14.94 -13.51 -22.76
CA GLY A 95 14.69 -14.46 -23.84
C GLY A 95 13.41 -14.13 -24.60
N THR A 96 13.20 -14.86 -25.70
CA THR A 96 11.98 -14.77 -26.50
C THR A 96 11.10 -15.97 -26.21
N TYR A 97 9.91 -15.72 -25.69
CA TYR A 97 8.90 -16.73 -25.36
C TYR A 97 7.82 -16.72 -26.43
N SER A 98 7.52 -17.87 -27.01
CA SER A 98 6.49 -18.01 -28.05
C SER A 98 5.35 -18.87 -27.56
N PHE A 99 4.13 -18.39 -27.67
CA PHE A 99 2.94 -19.13 -27.28
C PHE A 99 1.73 -18.73 -28.12
N THR A 100 0.75 -19.61 -28.22
CA THR A 100 -0.51 -19.38 -28.91
C THR A 100 -1.64 -19.40 -27.90
N VAL A 101 -2.48 -18.38 -27.88
CA VAL A 101 -3.70 -18.33 -27.06
C VAL A 101 -4.80 -19.10 -27.82
N GLN A 102 -4.98 -20.36 -27.48
CA GLN A 102 -5.96 -21.20 -28.13
C GLN A 102 -7.38 -20.86 -27.72
N ARG A 103 -7.59 -20.50 -26.44
CA ARG A 103 -8.88 -20.18 -25.84
C ARG A 103 -8.69 -19.26 -24.65
N LEU A 104 -9.63 -18.34 -24.46
CA LEU A 104 -9.71 -17.51 -23.25
C LEU A 104 -10.49 -18.23 -22.15
N ALA A 105 -10.16 -17.90 -20.89
CA ALA A 105 -10.99 -18.29 -19.77
C ALA A 105 -12.32 -17.51 -19.81
N SER A 106 -13.42 -18.22 -19.54
CA SER A 106 -14.77 -17.65 -19.46
C SER A 106 -15.46 -18.09 -18.18
N ALA A 107 -16.40 -17.26 -17.71
CA ALA A 107 -17.26 -17.56 -16.57
C ALA A 107 -18.55 -18.25 -17.03
N SER A 108 -19.14 -19.08 -16.16
CA SER A 108 -20.47 -19.64 -16.41
C SER A 108 -21.54 -18.56 -16.37
N GLN A 109 -22.46 -18.60 -17.33
CA GLN A 109 -23.66 -17.78 -17.32
C GLN A 109 -24.87 -18.59 -17.76
N VAL A 110 -25.92 -18.60 -16.95
CA VAL A 110 -27.18 -19.29 -17.20
C VAL A 110 -28.33 -18.31 -17.18
N LEU A 111 -29.38 -18.62 -17.92
CA LEU A 111 -30.63 -17.84 -17.98
C LEU A 111 -31.81 -18.68 -17.56
N SER A 112 -32.77 -18.04 -16.87
CA SER A 112 -34.10 -18.60 -16.68
C SER A 112 -34.92 -18.60 -17.97
N ARG A 113 -36.09 -19.25 -17.95
CA ARG A 113 -37.14 -18.96 -18.91
C ARG A 113 -37.52 -17.47 -18.82
N GLY A 114 -38.30 -17.00 -19.83
CA GLY A 114 -38.79 -15.61 -19.86
C GLY A 114 -40.06 -15.44 -19.02
N TYR A 115 -40.24 -14.21 -18.51
CA TYR A 115 -41.42 -13.76 -17.75
C TYR A 115 -41.92 -12.44 -18.32
N SER A 116 -43.24 -12.20 -18.20
CA SER A 116 -43.86 -10.98 -18.70
C SER A 116 -43.61 -9.76 -17.80
N SER A 117 -43.33 -9.98 -16.53
CA SER A 117 -43.07 -8.93 -15.53
C SER A 117 -41.94 -9.31 -14.62
N ARG A 118 -41.29 -8.29 -14.02
CA ARG A 118 -40.27 -8.47 -13.00
C ARG A 118 -40.83 -8.57 -11.57
N ASN A 119 -42.03 -8.03 -11.38
CA ASN A 119 -42.62 -7.74 -10.06
C ASN A 119 -43.87 -8.55 -9.77
N THR A 120 -44.31 -9.43 -10.69
CA THR A 120 -45.42 -10.37 -10.43
C THR A 120 -44.87 -11.67 -9.87
N PRO A 121 -45.59 -12.31 -8.92
CA PRO A 121 -45.21 -13.63 -8.42
C PRO A 121 -45.11 -14.64 -9.57
N ILE A 122 -44.00 -15.43 -9.57
CA ILE A 122 -43.68 -16.38 -10.63
C ILE A 122 -43.81 -17.84 -10.21
N MET A 123 -43.84 -18.09 -8.90
CA MET A 123 -44.05 -19.39 -8.29
C MET A 123 -44.58 -19.24 -6.85
N PRO A 124 -45.31 -20.24 -6.33
CA PRO A 124 -45.89 -20.16 -4.97
C PRO A 124 -44.83 -20.26 -3.87
N GLY A 125 -43.76 -20.96 -4.13
CA GLY A 125 -42.65 -21.20 -3.21
C GLY A 125 -41.76 -22.29 -3.74
N GLY A 126 -40.73 -22.65 -2.93
CA GLY A 126 -39.75 -23.66 -3.27
C GLY A 126 -38.34 -23.32 -2.83
N THR A 127 -37.36 -23.99 -3.40
CA THR A 127 -35.96 -23.70 -3.13
C THR A 127 -35.17 -23.62 -4.44
N ILE A 128 -34.17 -22.76 -4.45
CA ILE A 128 -33.09 -22.76 -5.46
C ILE A 128 -31.80 -23.06 -4.70
N THR A 129 -31.05 -24.04 -5.17
CA THR A 129 -29.72 -24.37 -4.65
C THR A 129 -28.70 -24.13 -5.73
N VAL A 130 -27.69 -23.29 -5.44
CA VAL A 130 -26.59 -22.96 -6.33
C VAL A 130 -25.31 -23.49 -5.75
N LYS A 131 -24.55 -24.24 -6.55
CA LYS A 131 -23.18 -24.65 -6.27
C LYS A 131 -22.27 -24.04 -7.31
N ALA A 132 -21.07 -23.59 -6.91
CA ALA A 132 -20.06 -23.02 -7.79
C ALA A 132 -18.73 -23.74 -7.61
N GLY A 133 -18.19 -24.30 -8.69
CA GLY A 133 -16.95 -25.07 -8.70
C GLY A 133 -16.81 -25.92 -9.95
N ASN A 134 -15.65 -26.57 -10.14
CA ASN A 134 -15.36 -27.32 -11.38
C ASN A 134 -16.00 -28.73 -11.40
N ASN A 135 -16.46 -29.22 -10.26
CA ASN A 135 -17.26 -30.45 -10.16
C ASN A 135 -18.10 -30.41 -8.86
N THR A 136 -18.82 -31.46 -8.58
CA THR A 136 -19.69 -31.54 -7.41
C THR A 136 -18.96 -31.61 -6.07
N ALA A 137 -17.64 -31.87 -6.07
CA ALA A 137 -16.80 -31.96 -4.88
C ALA A 137 -15.97 -30.69 -4.61
N ASP A 138 -15.65 -29.91 -5.65
CA ASP A 138 -14.74 -28.75 -5.54
C ASP A 138 -15.54 -27.46 -5.64
N GLN A 139 -16.23 -27.08 -4.58
CA GLN A 139 -17.07 -25.88 -4.53
C GLN A 139 -16.30 -24.70 -3.91
N ASP A 140 -16.43 -23.51 -4.49
CA ASP A 140 -15.76 -22.29 -4.05
C ASP A 140 -16.33 -21.71 -2.75
N VAL A 141 -15.43 -21.35 -1.83
CA VAL A 141 -15.75 -20.54 -0.66
C VAL A 141 -15.10 -19.16 -0.74
N ASN A 142 -15.69 -18.18 -0.08
CA ASN A 142 -15.09 -16.86 0.13
C ASN A 142 -15.34 -16.41 1.58
N GLY A 143 -14.78 -15.25 1.98
CA GLY A 143 -14.93 -14.76 3.34
C GLY A 143 -16.39 -14.58 3.79
N TYR A 144 -17.31 -14.29 2.87
CA TYR A 144 -18.74 -14.09 3.17
C TYR A 144 -19.55 -15.38 3.18
N THR A 145 -18.98 -16.52 2.78
CA THR A 145 -19.66 -17.81 2.81
C THR A 145 -20.09 -18.12 4.24
N SER A 146 -21.40 -18.24 4.48
CA SER A 146 -21.96 -18.62 5.80
C SER A 146 -21.59 -20.06 6.11
N LEU A 147 -21.23 -20.32 7.36
CA LEU A 147 -20.89 -21.66 7.82
C LEU A 147 -22.08 -22.65 7.70
N ALA A 148 -23.31 -22.13 7.68
CA ALA A 148 -24.52 -22.94 7.44
C ALA A 148 -24.57 -23.58 6.05
N PHE A 149 -23.89 -23.02 5.06
CA PHE A 149 -23.91 -23.54 3.68
C PHE A 149 -22.84 -24.59 3.41
N LEU A 150 -21.87 -24.76 4.33
CA LEU A 150 -20.78 -25.73 4.17
C LEU A 150 -21.27 -27.17 4.23
N ASN A 151 -20.46 -28.10 3.74
CA ASN A 151 -20.73 -29.52 3.76
C ASN A 151 -22.09 -29.87 3.09
N ASN A 152 -22.28 -29.38 1.88
CA ASN A 152 -23.51 -29.54 1.10
C ASN A 152 -24.74 -28.97 1.83
N GLY A 153 -24.58 -27.86 2.56
CA GLY A 153 -25.63 -27.21 3.33
C GLY A 153 -25.95 -27.87 4.68
N ALA A 154 -25.12 -28.80 5.14
CA ALA A 154 -25.24 -29.38 6.49
C ALA A 154 -24.67 -28.47 7.58
N GLY A 155 -23.84 -27.49 7.19
CA GLY A 155 -23.17 -26.57 8.10
C GLY A 155 -21.94 -27.18 8.79
N ILE A 156 -21.51 -26.52 9.87
CA ILE A 156 -20.43 -27.01 10.72
C ILE A 156 -20.98 -27.79 11.91
N GLY A 157 -20.19 -28.77 12.38
CA GLY A 157 -20.55 -29.54 13.56
C GLY A 157 -20.50 -28.71 14.84
N THR A 158 -21.17 -29.21 15.87
CA THR A 158 -21.16 -28.59 17.20
C THR A 158 -19.85 -28.89 17.96
N GLY A 159 -19.58 -28.14 19.03
CA GLY A 159 -18.42 -28.34 19.91
C GLY A 159 -17.37 -27.26 19.78
N SER A 160 -16.13 -27.69 20.01
CA SER A 160 -14.95 -26.81 19.91
C SER A 160 -13.80 -27.52 19.23
N MET A 161 -12.87 -26.81 18.65
CA MET A 161 -11.60 -27.33 18.16
C MET A 161 -10.43 -26.70 18.91
N ARG A 162 -9.34 -27.44 19.04
CA ARG A 162 -8.07 -26.96 19.60
C ARG A 162 -7.03 -26.85 18.49
N ILE A 163 -6.42 -25.69 18.37
CA ILE A 163 -5.27 -25.47 17.49
C ILE A 163 -4.02 -25.37 18.36
N THR A 164 -3.00 -26.16 18.06
CA THR A 164 -1.70 -26.17 18.76
C THR A 164 -0.60 -25.84 17.75
N ASP A 165 0.13 -24.76 17.98
CA ASP A 165 1.27 -24.35 17.15
C ASP A 165 2.49 -25.26 17.37
N ARG A 166 3.52 -25.12 16.53
CA ARG A 166 4.71 -25.98 16.61
C ARG A 166 5.62 -25.70 17.81
N ASN A 167 5.35 -24.62 18.58
CA ASN A 167 5.98 -24.39 19.90
C ASN A 167 5.20 -25.04 21.06
N GLY A 168 4.05 -25.67 20.79
CA GLY A 168 3.21 -26.32 21.78
C GLY A 168 2.18 -25.39 22.43
N ASN A 169 2.07 -24.12 22.01
CA ASN A 169 1.01 -23.27 22.52
C ASN A 169 -0.33 -23.62 21.89
N SER A 170 -1.41 -23.57 22.65
CA SER A 170 -2.72 -23.97 22.15
C SER A 170 -3.82 -22.98 22.48
N ALA A 171 -4.86 -22.93 21.61
CA ALA A 171 -6.07 -22.14 21.81
C ALA A 171 -7.30 -22.95 21.42
N LEU A 172 -8.44 -22.66 22.09
CA LEU A 172 -9.75 -23.26 21.79
C LEU A 172 -10.61 -22.31 20.97
N PHE A 173 -11.29 -22.86 19.97
CA PHE A 173 -12.18 -22.12 19.06
C PHE A 173 -13.54 -22.81 18.99
N SER A 174 -14.61 -22.02 19.00
CA SER A 174 -16.00 -22.45 18.77
C SER A 174 -16.66 -21.46 17.81
N PHE A 175 -17.43 -21.99 16.87
CA PHE A 175 -18.20 -21.21 15.89
C PHE A 175 -19.63 -21.74 15.80
N THR A 176 -20.51 -20.94 15.23
CA THR A 176 -21.92 -21.27 15.01
C THR A 176 -22.27 -21.05 13.54
N ASN A 177 -23.33 -21.71 13.06
CA ASN A 177 -23.71 -21.70 11.65
C ASN A 177 -24.13 -20.32 11.11
N ASP A 178 -24.47 -19.38 11.99
CA ASP A 178 -24.80 -17.99 11.62
C ASP A 178 -23.57 -17.12 11.33
N GLN A 179 -22.36 -17.61 11.59
CA GLN A 179 -21.08 -16.97 11.28
C GLN A 179 -20.62 -17.29 9.84
N THR A 180 -19.57 -16.59 9.40
CA THR A 180 -18.98 -16.73 8.07
C THR A 180 -17.57 -17.31 8.13
N ILE A 181 -17.01 -17.68 6.99
CA ILE A 181 -15.60 -18.08 6.86
C ILE A 181 -14.69 -16.96 7.37
N GLN A 182 -15.01 -15.67 7.09
CA GLN A 182 -14.19 -14.54 7.57
C GLN A 182 -14.14 -14.50 9.09
N ASP A 183 -15.24 -14.79 9.78
CA ASP A 183 -15.26 -14.83 11.25
C ASP A 183 -14.30 -15.90 11.78
N VAL A 184 -14.20 -17.06 11.11
CA VAL A 184 -13.23 -18.11 11.45
C VAL A 184 -11.80 -17.62 11.27
N LEU A 185 -11.50 -17.03 10.11
CA LEU A 185 -10.16 -16.50 9.79
C LEU A 185 -9.75 -15.42 10.78
N ASP A 186 -10.62 -14.44 11.02
CA ASP A 186 -10.34 -13.30 11.90
C ASP A 186 -10.13 -13.76 13.34
N ARG A 187 -10.94 -14.69 13.84
CA ARG A 187 -10.80 -15.18 15.20
C ARG A 187 -9.50 -15.95 15.42
N ILE A 188 -9.08 -16.75 14.46
CA ILE A 188 -7.78 -17.45 14.53
C ILE A 188 -6.64 -16.42 14.43
N ASN A 189 -6.70 -15.50 13.45
CA ASN A 189 -5.64 -14.53 13.17
C ASN A 189 -5.43 -13.50 14.30
N ASN A 190 -6.48 -13.18 15.05
CA ASN A 190 -6.43 -12.23 16.16
C ASN A 190 -6.12 -12.90 17.52
N THR A 191 -5.97 -14.23 17.58
CA THR A 191 -5.63 -14.95 18.80
C THR A 191 -4.13 -14.92 19.05
N THR A 192 -3.70 -14.20 20.08
CA THR A 192 -2.28 -13.97 20.41
C THR A 192 -1.64 -15.11 21.21
N SER A 193 -2.43 -16.05 21.76
CA SER A 193 -1.92 -17.19 22.53
C SER A 193 -1.32 -18.30 21.66
N ILE A 194 -1.51 -18.24 20.34
CA ILE A 194 -0.90 -19.15 19.35
C ILE A 194 -0.30 -18.33 18.21
N ALA A 195 0.76 -18.83 17.60
CA ALA A 195 1.40 -18.21 16.44
C ALA A 195 0.96 -18.91 15.14
N VAL A 196 -0.34 -18.74 14.78
CA VAL A 196 -0.95 -19.36 13.59
C VAL A 196 -1.65 -18.31 12.75
N ARG A 197 -1.57 -18.43 11.42
CA ARG A 197 -2.32 -17.64 10.45
C ARG A 197 -3.26 -18.52 9.66
N ALA A 198 -4.50 -18.06 9.53
CA ALA A 198 -5.55 -18.70 8.75
C ALA A 198 -5.86 -17.89 7.49
N SER A 199 -6.08 -18.55 6.38
CA SER A 199 -6.53 -17.96 5.10
C SER A 199 -7.37 -18.98 4.32
N ILE A 200 -8.05 -18.55 3.26
CA ILE A 200 -8.62 -19.48 2.28
C ILE A 200 -7.44 -20.15 1.56
N ASN A 201 -7.56 -21.44 1.24
CA ASN A 201 -6.52 -22.20 0.54
C ASN A 201 -6.36 -21.73 -0.92
N ASP A 202 -5.28 -22.12 -1.58
CA ASP A 202 -4.95 -21.66 -2.93
C ASP A 202 -5.96 -22.14 -4.00
N THR A 203 -6.68 -23.22 -3.74
CA THR A 203 -7.76 -23.70 -4.62
C THR A 203 -9.07 -22.94 -4.45
N GLY A 204 -9.22 -22.18 -3.37
CA GLY A 204 -10.45 -21.45 -3.06
C GLY A 204 -11.58 -22.33 -2.50
N THR A 205 -11.32 -23.60 -2.15
CA THR A 205 -12.35 -24.59 -1.76
C THR A 205 -12.41 -24.83 -0.26
N GLY A 206 -11.43 -24.37 0.52
CA GLY A 206 -11.33 -24.61 1.95
C GLY A 206 -10.45 -23.62 2.69
N ILE A 207 -10.13 -23.91 3.94
CA ILE A 207 -9.28 -23.10 4.83
C ILE A 207 -7.89 -23.72 4.90
N GLN A 208 -6.85 -22.88 4.87
CA GLN A 208 -5.49 -23.27 5.22
C GLN A 208 -5.00 -22.58 6.48
N LEU A 209 -4.20 -23.28 7.26
CA LEU A 209 -3.55 -22.77 8.46
C LEU A 209 -2.04 -22.81 8.27
N ARG A 210 -1.35 -21.73 8.65
CA ARG A 210 0.10 -21.62 8.61
C ARG A 210 0.64 -21.30 10.00
N ASP A 211 1.52 -22.16 10.49
CA ASP A 211 2.31 -21.91 11.70
C ASP A 211 3.40 -20.86 11.42
N ILE A 212 3.48 -19.85 12.27
CA ILE A 212 4.49 -18.79 12.23
C ILE A 212 5.29 -18.70 13.54
N SER A 213 5.20 -19.75 14.39
CA SER A 213 5.90 -19.82 15.68
C SER A 213 7.41 -20.05 15.53
N GLY A 214 7.85 -20.63 14.39
CA GLY A 214 9.23 -21.07 14.18
C GLY A 214 9.61 -22.33 14.95
N GLY A 215 8.64 -23.00 15.61
CA GLY A 215 8.84 -24.23 16.35
C GLY A 215 9.10 -25.45 15.46
N THR A 216 9.55 -26.55 16.08
CA THR A 216 9.86 -27.82 15.40
C THR A 216 8.92 -28.96 15.80
N GLY A 217 7.97 -28.73 16.73
CA GLY A 217 6.97 -29.66 17.15
C GLY A 217 5.89 -29.98 16.11
N LEU A 218 4.89 -30.76 16.49
CA LEU A 218 3.73 -31.04 15.65
C LEU A 218 2.80 -29.81 15.59
N PHE A 219 2.32 -29.51 14.39
CA PHE A 219 1.22 -28.60 14.16
C PHE A 219 -0.08 -29.40 14.19
N MET A 220 -1.00 -29.07 15.12
CA MET A 220 -2.17 -29.92 15.37
C MET A 220 -3.45 -29.10 15.39
N VAL A 221 -4.50 -29.66 14.79
CA VAL A 221 -5.89 -29.23 14.92
C VAL A 221 -6.73 -30.43 15.30
N GLU A 222 -7.30 -30.41 16.49
CA GLU A 222 -8.00 -31.54 17.09
C GLU A 222 -9.41 -31.11 17.54
N GLU A 223 -10.32 -32.07 17.57
CA GLU A 223 -11.62 -31.85 18.21
C GLU A 223 -11.45 -31.70 19.73
N ALA A 224 -12.10 -30.71 20.29
CA ALA A 224 -12.20 -30.52 21.73
C ALA A 224 -13.65 -30.72 22.24
N GLY A 225 -14.30 -31.75 21.71
CA GLY A 225 -15.71 -32.04 21.85
C GLY A 225 -16.49 -31.70 20.58
N GLY A 226 -17.17 -32.67 19.95
CA GLY A 226 -17.91 -32.50 18.70
C GLY A 226 -17.10 -32.79 17.44
N THR A 227 -17.44 -32.14 16.30
CA THR A 227 -16.89 -32.43 14.97
C THR A 227 -16.50 -31.17 14.21
N MET A 228 -16.22 -30.07 14.90
CA MET A 228 -16.00 -28.74 14.30
C MET A 228 -14.75 -28.68 13.41
N ALA A 229 -13.63 -29.23 13.86
CA ALA A 229 -12.39 -29.25 13.09
C ALA A 229 -12.51 -30.09 11.81
N ALA A 230 -13.21 -31.21 11.88
CA ALA A 230 -13.51 -32.05 10.72
C ALA A 230 -14.46 -31.35 9.74
N SER A 231 -15.52 -30.71 10.25
CA SER A 231 -16.49 -29.98 9.42
C SER A 231 -15.92 -28.72 8.75
N LEU A 232 -14.86 -28.13 9.34
CA LEU A 232 -14.08 -27.07 8.72
C LEU A 232 -12.94 -27.59 7.84
N GLY A 233 -12.84 -28.90 7.64
CA GLY A 233 -11.87 -29.54 6.77
C GLY A 233 -10.41 -29.47 7.26
N ILE A 234 -10.15 -28.95 8.47
CA ILE A 234 -8.77 -28.62 8.94
C ILE A 234 -8.25 -29.55 10.03
N ARG A 235 -9.01 -30.60 10.41
CA ARG A 235 -8.55 -31.56 11.41
C ARG A 235 -7.29 -32.28 10.92
N SER A 236 -6.17 -32.09 11.61
CA SER A 236 -4.87 -32.64 11.17
C SER A 236 -3.85 -32.64 12.31
N SER A 237 -2.81 -33.48 12.17
CA SER A 237 -1.63 -33.49 13.04
C SER A 237 -0.41 -33.74 12.16
N VAL A 238 0.41 -32.75 11.89
CA VAL A 238 1.50 -32.81 10.90
C VAL A 238 2.80 -32.23 11.45
N ASN A 239 3.92 -32.78 10.99
CA ASN A 239 5.25 -32.19 11.21
C ASN A 239 5.61 -31.27 10.04
N ALA A 240 4.74 -30.29 9.78
CA ALA A 240 4.89 -29.26 8.75
C ALA A 240 4.41 -27.91 9.30
N SER A 241 4.83 -26.81 8.68
CA SER A 241 4.39 -25.46 9.07
C SER A 241 3.06 -25.07 8.46
N GLN A 242 2.38 -25.97 7.73
CA GLN A 242 1.13 -25.67 7.06
C GLN A 242 0.19 -26.88 7.12
N ILE A 243 -1.10 -26.60 7.35
CA ILE A 243 -2.22 -27.51 7.18
C ILE A 243 -3.08 -26.92 6.07
N VAL A 244 -3.23 -27.65 4.97
CA VAL A 244 -4.16 -27.29 3.89
C VAL A 244 -5.45 -28.08 4.13
N GLY A 245 -6.54 -27.36 4.36
CA GLY A 245 -7.84 -27.98 4.62
C GLY A 245 -8.45 -28.58 3.37
N GLY A 246 -9.36 -29.52 3.56
CA GLY A 246 -10.16 -30.16 2.52
C GLY A 246 -11.29 -29.23 2.01
N ASP A 247 -11.98 -29.70 0.99
CA ASP A 247 -13.11 -29.00 0.40
C ASP A 247 -14.26 -28.88 1.39
N LEU A 248 -14.87 -27.72 1.45
CA LEU A 248 -16.00 -27.41 2.33
C LEU A 248 -17.37 -27.55 1.65
N ASP A 249 -17.40 -27.87 0.35
CA ASP A 249 -18.59 -28.15 -0.50
C ASP A 249 -19.80 -27.26 -0.15
N PRO A 250 -19.76 -25.92 -0.34
CA PRO A 250 -20.85 -25.06 0.00
C PRO A 250 -22.03 -25.22 -0.98
N ALA A 251 -23.25 -25.29 -0.44
CA ALA A 251 -24.49 -25.26 -1.19
C ALA A 251 -25.33 -24.06 -0.77
N TYR A 252 -25.38 -23.05 -1.63
CA TYR A 252 -26.10 -21.81 -1.38
C TYR A 252 -27.59 -22.03 -1.65
N ARG A 253 -28.41 -22.03 -0.59
CA ARG A 253 -29.86 -22.28 -0.68
C ARG A 253 -30.65 -20.99 -0.53
N ILE A 254 -31.54 -20.76 -1.48
CA ILE A 254 -32.49 -19.68 -1.49
C ILE A 254 -33.87 -20.30 -1.27
N THR A 255 -34.55 -19.94 -0.20
CA THR A 255 -35.97 -20.31 0.02
C THR A 255 -36.86 -19.26 -0.62
N ILE A 256 -37.78 -19.67 -1.46
CA ILE A 256 -38.74 -18.80 -2.11
C ILE A 256 -40.07 -18.96 -1.38
N ASP A 257 -40.68 -17.85 -1.02
CA ASP A 257 -41.99 -17.75 -0.40
C ASP A 257 -42.72 -16.46 -0.87
N ASP A 258 -43.89 -16.17 -0.33
CA ASP A 258 -44.73 -15.03 -0.74
C ASP A 258 -44.00 -13.66 -0.61
N SER A 259 -42.92 -13.55 0.18
CA SER A 259 -42.18 -12.31 0.39
C SER A 259 -41.19 -12.00 -0.73
N ASN A 260 -40.71 -13.02 -1.46
CA ASN A 260 -39.62 -12.90 -2.43
C ASN A 260 -39.89 -13.61 -3.78
N ASN A 261 -41.10 -14.11 -4.02
CA ASN A 261 -41.47 -14.94 -5.20
C ASN A 261 -41.57 -14.19 -6.54
N THR A 262 -40.99 -13.02 -6.65
CA THR A 262 -40.88 -12.25 -7.91
C THR A 262 -39.44 -12.36 -8.47
N LEU A 263 -39.26 -12.05 -9.79
CA LEU A 263 -37.89 -12.03 -10.34
C LEU A 263 -36.96 -11.07 -9.59
N GLU A 264 -37.45 -9.90 -9.17
CA GLU A 264 -36.65 -8.93 -8.39
C GLU A 264 -36.39 -9.48 -6.99
N GLY A 265 -37.33 -10.04 -6.30
CA GLY A 265 -37.12 -10.63 -4.98
C GLY A 265 -36.13 -11.78 -5.00
N ILE A 266 -36.25 -12.72 -5.95
CA ILE A 266 -35.30 -13.84 -6.11
C ILE A 266 -33.91 -13.34 -6.45
N ARG A 267 -33.76 -12.34 -7.34
CA ARG A 267 -32.46 -11.70 -7.64
C ARG A 267 -31.82 -11.15 -6.37
N ASP A 268 -32.60 -10.45 -5.57
CA ASP A 268 -32.08 -9.76 -4.37
C ASP A 268 -31.67 -10.76 -3.30
N GLU A 269 -32.44 -11.84 -3.10
CA GLU A 269 -32.05 -12.94 -2.19
C GLU A 269 -30.81 -13.66 -2.66
N ILE A 270 -30.66 -13.97 -3.96
CA ILE A 270 -29.43 -14.58 -4.50
C ILE A 270 -28.22 -13.69 -4.23
N ASN A 271 -28.34 -12.38 -4.46
CA ASN A 271 -27.24 -11.44 -4.27
C ASN A 271 -26.92 -11.19 -2.79
N ALA A 272 -27.91 -11.30 -1.91
CA ALA A 272 -27.74 -11.18 -0.45
C ALA A 272 -26.86 -12.30 0.14
N LEU A 273 -26.76 -13.46 -0.52
CA LEU A 273 -25.89 -14.56 -0.09
C LEU A 273 -24.41 -14.24 -0.22
N ASN A 274 -24.04 -13.23 -1.02
CA ASN A 274 -22.62 -12.87 -1.30
C ASN A 274 -21.75 -14.08 -1.73
N GLY A 275 -22.36 -15.01 -2.46
CA GLY A 275 -21.66 -16.18 -3.00
C GLY A 275 -20.71 -15.85 -4.14
N PRO A 276 -19.98 -16.84 -4.71
CA PRO A 276 -19.09 -16.64 -5.87
C PRO A 276 -19.87 -16.49 -7.19
N PHE A 277 -21.09 -16.00 -7.15
CA PHE A 277 -21.97 -15.73 -8.26
C PHE A 277 -22.84 -14.50 -7.98
N TYR A 278 -23.46 -13.95 -9.02
CA TYR A 278 -24.42 -12.86 -8.89
C TYR A 278 -25.58 -13.03 -9.86
N ALA A 279 -26.75 -12.54 -9.46
CA ALA A 279 -27.96 -12.55 -10.26
C ALA A 279 -28.27 -11.16 -10.84
N SER A 280 -28.79 -11.14 -12.07
CA SER A 280 -29.28 -9.92 -12.73
C SER A 280 -30.55 -10.24 -13.56
N ILE A 281 -31.35 -9.23 -13.87
CA ILE A 281 -32.53 -9.40 -14.74
C ILE A 281 -32.21 -8.78 -16.11
N ILE A 282 -32.28 -9.61 -17.14
CA ILE A 282 -32.06 -9.20 -18.54
C ILE A 282 -33.43 -9.00 -19.18
N ASN A 283 -33.61 -7.88 -19.89
CA ASN A 283 -34.75 -7.64 -20.77
C ASN A 283 -34.31 -7.88 -22.21
N THR A 284 -34.82 -8.93 -22.82
CA THR A 284 -34.52 -9.29 -24.23
C THR A 284 -35.20 -8.39 -25.26
N GLY A 285 -36.15 -7.56 -24.84
CA GLY A 285 -36.86 -6.59 -25.70
C GLY A 285 -37.85 -7.21 -26.70
N SER A 286 -38.04 -8.53 -26.72
CA SER A 286 -38.88 -9.24 -27.72
C SER A 286 -39.72 -10.33 -27.06
N GLY A 287 -40.93 -10.54 -27.61
CA GLY A 287 -41.88 -11.56 -27.17
C GLY A 287 -42.72 -11.16 -25.96
N ALA A 288 -43.67 -12.05 -25.59
CA ALA A 288 -44.57 -11.85 -24.47
C ALA A 288 -43.87 -11.92 -23.08
N ASN A 289 -42.72 -12.58 -23.02
CA ASN A 289 -41.96 -12.86 -21.78
C ASN A 289 -40.49 -12.37 -21.88
N PRO A 290 -40.25 -11.03 -21.94
CA PRO A 290 -38.96 -10.47 -22.23
C PRO A 290 -37.95 -10.51 -21.03
N PHE A 291 -38.44 -10.67 -19.80
CA PHE A 291 -37.58 -10.62 -18.62
C PHE A 291 -37.06 -11.99 -18.24
N LYS A 292 -35.77 -12.12 -18.07
CA LYS A 292 -35.08 -13.34 -17.67
C LYS A 292 -34.16 -13.08 -16.50
N LEU A 293 -34.11 -13.99 -15.55
CA LEU A 293 -33.05 -14.00 -14.52
C LEU A 293 -31.78 -14.59 -15.15
N SER A 294 -30.68 -13.86 -15.04
CA SER A 294 -29.35 -14.30 -15.39
C SER A 294 -28.57 -14.58 -14.12
N LEU A 295 -27.96 -15.74 -13.99
CA LEU A 295 -27.02 -16.07 -12.94
C LEU A 295 -25.64 -16.25 -13.57
N SER A 296 -24.64 -15.50 -13.06
CA SER A 296 -23.29 -15.50 -13.59
C SER A 296 -22.28 -15.79 -12.49
N SER A 297 -21.27 -16.62 -12.79
CA SER A 297 -20.14 -16.83 -11.90
C SER A 297 -19.25 -15.58 -11.87
N VAL A 298 -18.69 -15.27 -10.69
CA VAL A 298 -17.66 -14.21 -10.51
C VAL A 298 -16.31 -14.71 -11.03
N ARG A 299 -16.06 -16.01 -11.00
CA ARG A 299 -14.82 -16.63 -11.43
C ARG A 299 -14.89 -17.13 -12.88
N THR A 300 -13.80 -16.96 -13.59
CA THR A 300 -13.58 -17.62 -14.88
C THR A 300 -12.89 -18.97 -14.68
N GLY A 301 -12.84 -19.78 -15.74
CA GLY A 301 -12.24 -21.11 -15.71
C GLY A 301 -13.24 -22.17 -15.26
N ALA A 302 -12.85 -23.42 -15.36
CA ALA A 302 -13.67 -24.57 -14.96
C ALA A 302 -14.15 -24.47 -13.51
N ILE A 303 -13.35 -23.82 -12.65
CA ILE A 303 -13.71 -23.53 -11.25
C ILE A 303 -14.92 -22.58 -11.10
N GLY A 304 -15.27 -21.84 -12.15
CA GLY A 304 -16.45 -20.96 -12.18
C GLY A 304 -17.71 -21.65 -12.70
N THR A 305 -17.75 -22.97 -12.85
CA THR A 305 -18.95 -23.70 -13.28
C THR A 305 -20.06 -23.54 -12.24
N LEU A 306 -21.27 -23.23 -12.70
CA LEU A 306 -22.48 -23.16 -11.87
C LEU A 306 -23.33 -24.42 -12.07
N THR A 307 -23.69 -25.09 -10.97
CA THR A 307 -24.67 -26.15 -10.94
C THR A 307 -25.87 -25.69 -10.13
N ILE A 308 -27.04 -25.70 -10.76
CA ILE A 308 -28.27 -25.18 -10.17
C ILE A 308 -29.30 -26.30 -10.09
N SER A 309 -29.93 -26.43 -8.93
CA SER A 309 -31.05 -27.33 -8.69
C SER A 309 -32.11 -26.62 -7.85
N GLY A 310 -33.32 -27.20 -7.78
CA GLY A 310 -34.33 -26.59 -6.95
C GLY A 310 -35.58 -27.46 -6.82
N THR A 311 -36.44 -27.09 -5.88
CA THR A 311 -37.76 -27.67 -5.68
C THR A 311 -38.82 -26.62 -5.96
N ARG A 312 -40.04 -27.07 -6.21
CA ARG A 312 -41.22 -26.25 -6.45
C ARG A 312 -42.30 -26.69 -5.50
N ASP A 313 -43.00 -25.72 -4.93
CA ASP A 313 -44.14 -26.00 -4.10
C ASP A 313 -45.42 -26.11 -4.96
N GLN A 314 -46.34 -26.90 -4.48
CA GLN A 314 -47.65 -27.11 -5.10
C GLN A 314 -48.61 -26.01 -4.67
N VAL A 315 -49.36 -25.48 -5.62
CA VAL A 315 -50.53 -24.66 -5.34
C VAL A 315 -51.71 -25.59 -4.99
N VAL A 316 -52.25 -25.46 -3.80
CA VAL A 316 -53.31 -26.34 -3.30
C VAL A 316 -54.63 -25.59 -3.29
N ASP A 317 -55.63 -26.18 -3.95
CA ASP A 317 -57.03 -25.74 -3.94
C ASP A 317 -57.22 -24.25 -4.36
N GLU A 318 -56.46 -23.80 -5.37
CA GLU A 318 -56.61 -22.44 -5.91
C GLU A 318 -58.01 -22.20 -6.44
N LEU A 319 -58.63 -21.09 -6.07
CA LEU A 319 -59.82 -20.59 -6.77
C LEU A 319 -59.39 -19.91 -8.09
N VAL A 320 -59.47 -20.66 -9.18
CA VAL A 320 -59.10 -20.20 -10.54
C VAL A 320 -60.13 -19.19 -11.06
N GLY A 321 -61.37 -19.39 -10.69
CA GLY A 321 -62.49 -18.49 -11.06
C GLY A 321 -63.84 -19.00 -10.63
N ILE A 322 -64.87 -18.18 -10.93
CA ILE A 322 -66.26 -18.54 -10.73
C ILE A 322 -66.94 -18.49 -12.10
N GLY A 323 -67.75 -19.52 -12.41
CA GLY A 323 -68.52 -19.57 -13.62
C GLY A 323 -69.59 -18.43 -13.70
N ASP A 324 -69.75 -17.88 -14.88
CA ASP A 324 -70.74 -16.87 -15.19
C ASP A 324 -71.76 -17.33 -16.25
N GLY A 325 -71.72 -18.59 -16.58
CA GLY A 325 -72.59 -19.20 -17.58
C GLY A 325 -72.23 -18.86 -19.04
N THR A 326 -71.16 -18.02 -19.26
CA THR A 326 -70.76 -17.55 -20.63
C THR A 326 -69.33 -17.90 -20.99
N LYS A 327 -68.52 -18.29 -20.02
CA LYS A 327 -67.08 -18.60 -20.12
C LYS A 327 -66.78 -20.07 -19.84
N GLY A 328 -65.61 -20.50 -20.36
CA GLY A 328 -65.08 -21.87 -20.17
C GLY A 328 -65.04 -22.69 -21.43
N ALA A 329 -65.91 -22.39 -22.39
CA ALA A 329 -65.90 -23.07 -23.69
C ALA A 329 -64.76 -22.66 -24.63
N VAL A 330 -64.08 -21.55 -24.33
CA VAL A 330 -62.95 -21.03 -25.11
C VAL A 330 -61.70 -21.14 -24.26
N ALA A 331 -60.62 -21.62 -24.85
CA ALA A 331 -59.30 -21.69 -24.16
C ALA A 331 -58.85 -20.28 -23.72
N GLY A 332 -58.49 -20.16 -22.44
CA GLY A 332 -58.04 -18.90 -21.86
C GLY A 332 -59.11 -18.03 -21.23
N ASP A 333 -60.37 -18.44 -21.24
CA ASP A 333 -61.43 -17.80 -20.43
C ASP A 333 -61.09 -17.90 -18.93
N TYR A 334 -60.45 -18.98 -18.54
CA TYR A 334 -59.86 -19.23 -17.22
C TYR A 334 -58.43 -19.72 -17.41
N SER A 335 -57.54 -19.35 -16.49
CA SER A 335 -56.14 -19.78 -16.50
C SER A 335 -55.64 -19.98 -15.07
N LEU A 336 -54.75 -20.94 -14.88
CA LEU A 336 -54.03 -21.16 -13.63
C LEU A 336 -53.24 -19.89 -13.22
N GLY A 337 -53.24 -19.54 -11.94
CA GLY A 337 -52.70 -18.26 -11.46
C GLY A 337 -51.22 -18.07 -11.72
N TYR A 338 -50.43 -19.15 -11.69
CA TYR A 338 -49.00 -19.13 -12.01
C TYR A 338 -48.70 -19.50 -13.48
N GLY A 339 -49.71 -19.69 -14.30
CA GLY A 339 -49.56 -19.84 -15.76
C GLY A 339 -49.03 -21.22 -16.15
N SER A 340 -47.83 -21.27 -16.73
CA SER A 340 -47.29 -22.46 -17.37
C SER A 340 -46.99 -23.62 -16.40
N LEU A 341 -46.99 -24.83 -16.94
CA LEU A 341 -46.67 -26.10 -16.31
C LEU A 341 -45.48 -26.75 -17.08
N ASP A 342 -44.77 -27.65 -16.44
CA ASP A 342 -43.74 -28.45 -17.12
C ASP A 342 -44.37 -29.72 -17.77
N ASP A 343 -45.34 -30.31 -17.13
CA ASP A 343 -46.08 -31.49 -17.62
C ASP A 343 -47.56 -31.37 -17.27
N ILE A 344 -48.41 -32.02 -18.02
CA ILE A 344 -49.82 -32.11 -17.68
C ILE A 344 -50.09 -32.87 -16.37
N ALA A 345 -49.24 -33.79 -16.01
CA ALA A 345 -49.26 -34.51 -14.77
C ALA A 345 -49.03 -33.61 -13.52
N ASP A 346 -48.49 -32.40 -13.74
CA ASP A 346 -48.35 -31.40 -12.66
C ASP A 346 -49.70 -30.88 -12.15
N VAL A 347 -50.79 -31.07 -12.90
CA VAL A 347 -52.16 -30.78 -12.42
C VAL A 347 -52.69 -32.00 -11.68
N SER A 348 -52.60 -31.98 -10.35
CA SER A 348 -53.04 -33.09 -9.48
C SER A 348 -54.54 -33.20 -9.39
N SER A 349 -55.28 -32.09 -9.40
CA SER A 349 -56.74 -32.09 -9.42
C SER A 349 -57.31 -30.79 -10.01
N LEU A 350 -58.46 -30.90 -10.66
CA LEU A 350 -59.28 -29.77 -11.07
C LEU A 350 -60.74 -30.09 -10.86
N THR A 351 -61.53 -29.22 -10.21
CA THR A 351 -62.87 -29.34 -9.90
C THR A 351 -63.72 -28.16 -10.33
N VAL A 352 -64.98 -28.40 -10.74
CA VAL A 352 -65.97 -27.34 -10.99
C VAL A 352 -67.20 -27.61 -10.14
N GLY A 353 -67.60 -26.70 -9.26
CA GLY A 353 -68.70 -26.91 -8.34
C GLY A 353 -68.53 -28.15 -7.46
N GLY A 354 -67.25 -28.52 -7.15
CA GLY A 354 -66.89 -29.76 -6.39
C GLY A 354 -66.87 -31.06 -7.24
N VAL A 355 -67.17 -30.99 -8.51
CA VAL A 355 -67.11 -32.16 -9.42
C VAL A 355 -65.76 -32.21 -10.07
N ALA A 356 -65.08 -33.36 -10.00
CA ALA A 356 -63.75 -33.54 -10.59
C ALA A 356 -63.84 -33.63 -12.12
N PHE A 357 -62.93 -32.89 -12.80
CA PHE A 357 -62.70 -32.97 -14.23
C PHE A 357 -61.45 -33.79 -14.51
N THR A 358 -61.53 -34.61 -15.59
CA THR A 358 -60.32 -35.28 -16.08
C THR A 358 -59.42 -34.29 -16.82
N VAL A 359 -58.21 -34.10 -16.34
CA VAL A 359 -57.25 -33.16 -16.93
C VAL A 359 -56.57 -33.79 -18.15
N ARG A 360 -56.50 -33.05 -19.25
CA ARG A 360 -55.93 -33.48 -20.53
C ARG A 360 -55.02 -32.35 -21.11
N GLY A 361 -54.03 -32.74 -21.84
CA GLY A 361 -53.35 -31.82 -22.73
C GLY A 361 -54.20 -31.37 -23.91
N VAL A 362 -53.90 -30.22 -24.50
CA VAL A 362 -54.63 -29.68 -25.69
C VAL A 362 -54.67 -30.73 -26.82
N GLY A 363 -55.87 -31.01 -27.29
CA GLY A 363 -56.08 -32.00 -28.35
C GLY A 363 -56.05 -33.48 -27.90
N GLN A 364 -55.92 -33.78 -26.61
CA GLN A 364 -55.80 -35.15 -26.06
C GLN A 364 -57.10 -35.67 -25.43
N ARG A 365 -58.29 -35.12 -25.77
CA ARG A 365 -59.59 -35.50 -25.25
C ARG A 365 -59.97 -36.90 -25.64
N THR A 366 -60.63 -37.59 -24.76
CA THR A 366 -61.28 -38.93 -25.04
C THR A 366 -62.67 -38.79 -25.66
N GLY A 367 -63.28 -37.61 -25.48
CA GLY A 367 -64.62 -37.33 -25.95
C GLY A 367 -65.75 -37.89 -25.10
N SER A 368 -65.47 -38.29 -23.88
CA SER A 368 -66.48 -38.79 -22.95
C SER A 368 -66.27 -38.26 -21.51
N GLY A 369 -67.35 -37.88 -20.87
CA GLY A 369 -67.34 -37.35 -19.50
C GLY A 369 -66.92 -35.89 -19.40
N SER A 370 -66.65 -35.45 -18.16
CA SER A 370 -66.20 -34.08 -17.87
C SER A 370 -64.69 -34.03 -18.00
N GLU A 371 -64.18 -33.34 -19.04
CA GLU A 371 -62.76 -33.18 -19.31
C GLU A 371 -62.42 -31.68 -19.33
N VAL A 372 -61.23 -31.35 -18.92
CA VAL A 372 -60.62 -30.04 -19.09
C VAL A 372 -59.29 -30.16 -19.87
N GLU A 373 -59.18 -29.46 -20.97
CA GLU A 373 -57.93 -29.28 -21.65
C GLU A 373 -57.16 -28.15 -20.97
N VAL A 374 -55.90 -28.43 -20.65
CA VAL A 374 -54.95 -27.46 -20.10
C VAL A 374 -53.82 -27.23 -21.10
N ASP A 375 -53.66 -26.00 -21.49
CA ASP A 375 -52.44 -25.58 -22.22
C ASP A 375 -51.28 -25.42 -21.23
N ILE A 376 -50.33 -26.32 -21.28
CA ILE A 376 -49.19 -26.33 -20.36
C ILE A 376 -48.28 -25.10 -20.54
N ALA A 377 -48.27 -24.46 -21.69
CA ALA A 377 -47.45 -23.27 -21.96
C ALA A 377 -48.00 -21.99 -21.32
N THR A 378 -49.34 -21.91 -21.17
CA THR A 378 -50.03 -20.71 -20.71
C THR A 378 -50.86 -20.92 -19.42
N GLY A 379 -51.11 -22.16 -19.01
CA GLY A 379 -52.04 -22.52 -17.96
C GLY A 379 -53.52 -22.31 -18.34
N ALA A 380 -53.81 -22.01 -19.61
CA ALA A 380 -55.18 -21.74 -20.08
C ALA A 380 -56.03 -23.00 -20.03
N LEU A 381 -57.26 -22.84 -19.60
CA LEU A 381 -58.22 -23.92 -19.42
C LEU A 381 -59.35 -23.84 -20.46
N GLN A 382 -59.82 -25.02 -20.95
CA GLN A 382 -60.99 -25.14 -21.76
C GLN A 382 -61.83 -26.38 -21.30
N PHE A 383 -63.09 -26.18 -21.00
CA PHE A 383 -63.91 -27.21 -20.40
C PHE A 383 -64.77 -27.93 -21.43
N PHE A 384 -64.94 -29.23 -21.23
CA PHE A 384 -65.69 -30.10 -22.13
C PHE A 384 -66.63 -31.06 -21.34
N SER A 385 -67.83 -31.37 -21.91
CA SER A 385 -68.65 -32.46 -21.47
C SER A 385 -68.99 -33.33 -22.69
N ASP A 386 -68.72 -34.63 -22.59
CA ASP A 386 -68.90 -35.60 -23.68
C ASP A 386 -68.38 -35.12 -25.04
N GLY A 387 -67.19 -34.51 -25.00
CA GLY A 387 -66.46 -34.04 -26.18
C GLY A 387 -66.89 -32.68 -26.71
N VAL A 388 -67.90 -32.03 -26.17
CA VAL A 388 -68.44 -30.72 -26.62
C VAL A 388 -67.90 -29.65 -25.63
N ALA A 389 -67.34 -28.52 -26.13
CA ALA A 389 -66.95 -27.39 -25.32
C ALA A 389 -68.13 -26.80 -24.57
N VAL A 390 -67.94 -26.57 -23.27
CA VAL A 390 -69.03 -26.12 -22.37
C VAL A 390 -68.65 -24.90 -21.58
N HIS A 391 -69.65 -24.02 -21.35
CA HIS A 391 -69.49 -22.94 -20.38
C HIS A 391 -69.63 -23.46 -18.96
N VAL A 392 -68.83 -22.88 -18.04
CA VAL A 392 -69.01 -23.16 -16.60
C VAL A 392 -70.22 -22.46 -16.09
N ALA A 393 -71.14 -23.21 -15.46
CA ALA A 393 -72.46 -22.69 -15.00
C ALA A 393 -72.24 -21.55 -13.97
N ASP A 394 -73.20 -20.63 -13.96
CA ASP A 394 -73.12 -19.44 -13.07
C ASP A 394 -73.02 -19.88 -11.59
N GLY A 395 -72.12 -19.24 -10.83
CA GLY A 395 -71.85 -19.49 -9.41
C GLY A 395 -71.02 -20.73 -9.13
N GLN A 396 -70.58 -21.55 -10.16
CA GLN A 396 -69.76 -22.73 -9.90
C GLN A 396 -68.29 -22.31 -9.74
N GLU A 397 -67.66 -22.65 -8.61
CA GLU A 397 -66.21 -22.42 -8.36
C GLU A 397 -65.36 -23.40 -9.15
N ILE A 398 -64.34 -22.88 -9.85
CA ILE A 398 -63.33 -23.66 -10.50
C ILE A 398 -62.11 -23.69 -9.53
N ARG A 399 -61.72 -24.87 -9.09
CA ARG A 399 -60.62 -25.05 -8.19
C ARG A 399 -59.56 -26.02 -8.76
N ALA A 400 -58.27 -25.65 -8.59
CA ALA A 400 -57.17 -26.46 -9.09
C ALA A 400 -56.09 -26.66 -8.02
N THR A 401 -55.50 -27.87 -8.05
CA THR A 401 -54.26 -28.15 -7.33
C THR A 401 -53.23 -28.57 -8.37
N TYR A 402 -52.14 -27.84 -8.41
CA TYR A 402 -51.10 -28.06 -9.46
C TYR A 402 -49.72 -27.58 -9.01
N THR A 403 -48.68 -28.08 -9.68
CA THR A 403 -47.31 -27.59 -9.50
C THR A 403 -46.92 -26.73 -10.70
N PRO A 404 -46.72 -25.42 -10.52
CA PRO A 404 -46.36 -24.54 -11.64
C PRO A 404 -44.95 -24.85 -12.16
N SER A 405 -44.69 -24.48 -13.39
CA SER A 405 -43.41 -24.64 -14.05
C SER A 405 -42.29 -23.92 -13.29
N GLY A 406 -41.11 -24.56 -13.16
CA GLY A 406 -39.92 -23.99 -12.54
C GLY A 406 -39.29 -22.83 -13.29
N MET A 407 -38.25 -22.25 -12.72
CA MET A 407 -37.52 -21.15 -13.35
C MET A 407 -36.67 -21.58 -14.53
N HIS A 408 -36.34 -22.86 -14.65
CA HIS A 408 -35.50 -23.41 -15.72
C HIS A 408 -34.17 -22.64 -15.86
N LEU A 409 -33.40 -22.62 -14.77
CA LEU A 409 -32.06 -22.06 -14.73
C LEU A 409 -31.00 -23.05 -15.30
N ASP A 410 -31.32 -23.73 -16.37
CA ASP A 410 -30.55 -24.73 -17.08
C ASP A 410 -30.12 -24.28 -18.49
N ASN A 411 -30.57 -23.12 -18.94
CA ASN A 411 -30.18 -22.55 -20.22
C ASN A 411 -28.79 -21.90 -20.12
N VAL A 412 -27.76 -22.69 -20.34
CA VAL A 412 -26.36 -22.21 -20.33
C VAL A 412 -26.11 -21.41 -21.60
N ILE A 413 -25.89 -20.09 -21.46
CA ILE A 413 -25.52 -19.20 -22.56
C ILE A 413 -24.00 -19.04 -22.69
N GLN A 414 -23.25 -19.29 -21.61
CA GLN A 414 -21.80 -19.34 -21.59
C GLN A 414 -21.32 -20.40 -20.60
N GLU A 415 -20.49 -21.31 -21.08
CA GLU A 415 -19.83 -22.29 -20.23
C GLU A 415 -18.61 -21.71 -19.55
N ALA A 416 -18.36 -22.13 -18.31
CA ALA A 416 -17.10 -21.87 -17.62
C ALA A 416 -16.00 -22.74 -18.24
N GLN A 417 -14.89 -22.11 -18.63
CA GLN A 417 -13.76 -22.82 -19.22
C GLN A 417 -12.45 -22.09 -18.92
N ASP A 418 -11.39 -22.88 -18.80
CA ASP A 418 -10.03 -22.36 -18.61
C ASP A 418 -9.47 -21.73 -19.89
N ALA A 419 -8.58 -20.76 -19.72
CA ALA A 419 -7.71 -20.34 -20.79
C ALA A 419 -6.77 -21.49 -21.18
N LEU A 420 -6.57 -21.71 -22.46
CA LEU A 420 -5.60 -22.67 -22.99
C LEU A 420 -4.52 -21.93 -23.77
N ILE A 421 -3.28 -22.15 -23.34
CA ILE A 421 -2.07 -21.59 -23.93
C ILE A 421 -1.22 -22.74 -24.45
N LEU A 422 -0.78 -22.66 -25.68
CA LEU A 422 0.17 -23.57 -26.26
C LEU A 422 1.56 -22.94 -26.21
N LEU A 423 2.47 -23.50 -25.42
CA LEU A 423 3.85 -23.04 -25.30
C LEU A 423 4.75 -23.80 -26.27
N GLY A 424 5.46 -23.07 -27.12
CA GLY A 424 6.33 -23.65 -28.12
C GLY A 424 5.66 -23.80 -29.48
N GLY A 425 6.39 -24.38 -30.45
CA GLY A 425 5.98 -24.49 -31.86
C GLY A 425 5.50 -25.88 -32.28
N THR A 426 6.42 -26.77 -32.66
CA THR A 426 6.09 -28.03 -33.35
C THR A 426 5.42 -29.09 -32.47
N ASN A 427 5.77 -29.15 -31.19
CA ASN A 427 5.11 -29.99 -30.14
C ASN A 427 4.82 -29.09 -28.94
N PRO A 428 3.72 -28.32 -28.99
CA PRO A 428 3.44 -27.35 -27.94
C PRO A 428 3.02 -28.04 -26.64
N GLU A 429 3.54 -27.54 -25.53
CA GLU A 429 3.04 -27.88 -24.20
C GLU A 429 1.71 -27.15 -24.00
N VAL A 430 0.68 -27.88 -23.57
CA VAL A 430 -0.66 -27.33 -23.31
C VAL A 430 -0.75 -26.88 -21.85
N ILE A 431 -0.99 -25.62 -21.65
CA ILE A 431 -1.08 -24.99 -20.32
C ILE A 431 -2.50 -24.48 -20.13
N SER A 432 -3.16 -24.95 -19.07
CA SER A 432 -4.50 -24.50 -18.66
C SER A 432 -4.39 -23.55 -17.47
N ARG A 433 -5.15 -22.45 -17.51
CA ARG A 433 -5.26 -21.49 -16.39
C ARG A 433 -6.69 -21.02 -16.23
N PRO A 434 -7.20 -20.94 -14.99
CA PRO A 434 -8.59 -20.56 -14.73
C PRO A 434 -8.87 -19.10 -15.02
N THR A 435 -7.84 -18.27 -15.26
CA THR A 435 -7.97 -16.84 -15.50
C THR A 435 -7.24 -16.42 -16.78
N ASN A 436 -7.63 -15.26 -17.33
CA ASN A 436 -6.94 -14.65 -18.44
C ASN A 436 -5.70 -13.83 -18.01
N VAL A 437 -5.45 -13.71 -16.69
CA VAL A 437 -4.24 -13.11 -16.12
C VAL A 437 -3.35 -14.23 -15.61
N VAL A 438 -2.21 -14.43 -16.27
CA VAL A 438 -1.28 -15.54 -16.02
C VAL A 438 0.04 -14.96 -15.52
N ASN A 439 0.36 -15.18 -14.25
CA ASN A 439 1.54 -14.62 -13.58
C ASN A 439 2.53 -15.67 -13.05
N ASP A 440 2.26 -16.93 -13.30
CA ASP A 440 3.01 -18.08 -12.82
C ASP A 440 3.70 -18.87 -13.94
N LEU A 441 3.45 -18.53 -15.21
CA LEU A 441 4.04 -19.21 -16.35
C LEU A 441 5.53 -18.90 -16.53
N ILE A 442 5.87 -17.61 -16.37
CA ILE A 442 7.24 -17.12 -16.43
C ILE A 442 7.47 -16.28 -15.17
N PRO A 443 8.37 -16.69 -14.24
CA PRO A 443 8.62 -15.96 -13.01
C PRO A 443 8.92 -14.48 -13.26
N GLY A 444 8.21 -13.58 -12.60
CA GLY A 444 8.38 -12.11 -12.76
C GLY A 444 7.69 -11.52 -13.98
N LEU A 445 6.92 -12.30 -14.76
CA LEU A 445 6.15 -11.81 -15.91
C LEU A 445 4.65 -12.10 -15.71
N THR A 446 3.82 -11.12 -15.98
CA THR A 446 2.37 -11.30 -16.02
C THR A 446 1.87 -11.13 -17.44
N LEU A 447 1.21 -12.15 -17.94
CA LEU A 447 0.56 -12.15 -19.25
C LEU A 447 -0.93 -11.92 -19.05
N THR A 448 -1.51 -10.96 -19.78
CA THR A 448 -2.96 -10.77 -19.85
C THR A 448 -3.43 -11.18 -21.22
N LEU A 449 -4.19 -12.27 -21.29
CA LEU A 449 -4.74 -12.82 -22.51
C LEU A 449 -6.00 -12.04 -22.90
N LEU A 450 -5.99 -11.42 -24.07
CA LEU A 450 -7.08 -10.54 -24.55
C LEU A 450 -7.87 -11.14 -25.71
N LYS A 451 -7.19 -11.96 -26.55
CA LYS A 451 -7.82 -12.55 -27.73
C LYS A 451 -7.22 -13.91 -28.02
N ALA A 452 -8.07 -14.90 -28.29
CA ALA A 452 -7.68 -16.20 -28.81
C ALA A 452 -7.47 -16.14 -30.34
N GLY A 453 -6.51 -16.93 -30.83
CA GLY A 453 -6.22 -17.02 -32.25
C GLY A 453 -5.15 -18.07 -32.56
N PRO A 454 -5.07 -18.53 -33.84
CA PRO A 454 -4.11 -19.56 -34.22
C PRO A 454 -2.68 -19.04 -34.41
N THR A 455 -2.48 -17.73 -34.44
CA THR A 455 -1.17 -17.10 -34.68
C THR A 455 -0.37 -17.07 -33.36
N PRO A 456 0.88 -17.60 -33.37
CA PRO A 456 1.74 -17.47 -32.20
C PRO A 456 2.07 -16.01 -31.88
N VAL A 457 2.01 -15.68 -30.59
CA VAL A 457 2.47 -14.39 -30.06
C VAL A 457 3.84 -14.61 -29.43
N THR A 458 4.79 -13.74 -29.75
CA THR A 458 6.10 -13.75 -29.12
C THR A 458 6.20 -12.62 -28.08
N VAL A 459 6.74 -12.94 -26.92
CA VAL A 459 7.12 -11.97 -25.88
C VAL A 459 8.63 -11.95 -25.79
N ASP A 460 9.20 -10.81 -26.12
CA ASP A 460 10.64 -10.57 -26.07
C ASP A 460 10.98 -9.86 -24.74
N VAL A 461 11.70 -10.57 -23.86
CA VAL A 461 12.15 -10.09 -22.56
C VAL A 461 13.63 -9.75 -22.65
N LYS A 462 13.95 -8.50 -22.40
CA LYS A 462 15.33 -7.99 -22.46
C LYS A 462 15.61 -6.99 -21.34
N THR A 463 16.87 -6.68 -21.15
CA THR A 463 17.29 -5.64 -20.21
C THR A 463 16.67 -4.30 -20.59
N ASP A 464 16.14 -3.59 -19.60
CA ASP A 464 15.56 -2.25 -19.78
C ASP A 464 16.67 -1.18 -19.85
N ILE A 465 17.41 -1.18 -20.95
CA ILE A 465 18.49 -0.22 -21.20
C ILE A 465 17.97 1.22 -21.17
N ASP A 466 16.76 1.48 -21.70
CA ASP A 466 16.17 2.81 -21.74
C ASP A 466 15.77 3.32 -20.35
N GLY A 467 15.21 2.44 -19.51
CA GLY A 467 14.89 2.78 -18.13
C GLY A 467 16.16 3.06 -17.29
N ILE A 468 17.20 2.23 -17.44
CA ILE A 468 18.48 2.46 -16.77
C ILE A 468 19.12 3.77 -17.24
N LYS A 469 19.16 4.01 -18.58
CA LYS A 469 19.66 5.25 -19.18
C LYS A 469 18.91 6.48 -18.63
N LYS A 470 17.60 6.39 -18.56
CA LYS A 470 16.77 7.46 -18.00
C LYS A 470 17.16 7.76 -16.54
N ASN A 471 17.30 6.75 -15.69
CA ASN A 471 17.69 6.94 -14.29
C ASN A 471 19.06 7.65 -14.16
N ILE A 472 20.04 7.29 -15.00
CA ILE A 472 21.35 7.94 -15.03
C ILE A 472 21.22 9.40 -15.49
N LYS A 473 20.43 9.67 -16.53
CA LYS A 473 20.21 11.04 -17.03
C LYS A 473 19.49 11.90 -16.00
N ASP A 474 18.42 11.39 -15.38
CA ASP A 474 17.67 12.11 -14.33
C ASP A 474 18.60 12.49 -13.14
N PHE A 475 19.52 11.59 -12.78
CA PHE A 475 20.53 11.88 -11.77
C PHE A 475 21.44 13.04 -12.20
N ILE A 476 22.00 12.99 -13.41
CA ILE A 476 22.88 14.05 -13.95
C ILE A 476 22.13 15.38 -14.12
N GLU A 477 20.89 15.38 -14.62
CA GLU A 477 20.06 16.58 -14.76
C GLU A 477 19.77 17.22 -13.40
N THR A 478 19.51 16.40 -12.38
CA THR A 478 19.30 16.90 -11.01
C THR A 478 20.56 17.55 -10.46
N VAL A 479 21.74 16.96 -10.70
CA VAL A 479 23.03 17.57 -10.35
C VAL A 479 23.17 18.92 -11.03
N ASN A 480 22.98 18.99 -12.35
CA ASN A 480 23.08 20.23 -13.12
C ASN A 480 22.11 21.31 -12.61
N GLY A 481 20.88 20.91 -12.25
CA GLY A 481 19.90 21.84 -11.69
C GLY A 481 20.35 22.47 -10.37
N ILE A 482 21.02 21.68 -9.51
CA ILE A 482 21.60 22.16 -8.25
C ILE A 482 22.78 23.08 -8.50
N LEU A 483 23.73 22.68 -9.37
CA LEU A 483 24.90 23.48 -9.73
C LEU A 483 24.49 24.84 -10.37
N THR A 484 23.49 24.82 -11.23
CA THR A 484 22.93 26.03 -11.86
C THR A 484 22.32 26.95 -10.80
N GLU A 485 21.56 26.42 -9.85
CA GLU A 485 20.99 27.19 -8.74
C GLU A 485 22.10 27.84 -7.90
N ILE A 486 23.11 27.05 -7.49
CA ILE A 486 24.25 27.57 -6.71
C ILE A 486 24.92 28.74 -7.43
N ARG A 487 25.18 28.60 -8.74
CA ARG A 487 25.81 29.66 -9.56
C ARG A 487 24.93 30.87 -9.71
N THR A 488 23.60 30.66 -9.92
CA THR A 488 22.64 31.74 -10.00
C THR A 488 22.63 32.56 -8.71
N GLN A 489 22.65 31.90 -7.56
CA GLN A 489 22.73 32.58 -6.26
C GLN A 489 24.02 33.42 -6.14
N ASN A 490 25.14 32.96 -6.70
CA ASN A 490 26.45 33.61 -6.63
C ASN A 490 26.73 34.62 -7.78
N THR A 491 25.79 34.81 -8.72
CA THR A 491 25.95 35.79 -9.80
C THR A 491 25.90 37.25 -9.25
N TYR A 492 26.72 38.11 -9.81
CA TYR A 492 26.66 39.55 -9.57
C TYR A 492 26.57 40.29 -10.90
N ASP A 493 25.57 41.14 -11.04
CA ASP A 493 25.43 42.04 -12.19
C ASP A 493 26.05 43.38 -11.85
N PRO A 494 27.21 43.72 -12.48
CA PRO A 494 27.90 44.97 -12.19
C PRO A 494 27.14 46.24 -12.67
N ASP A 495 26.33 46.12 -13.72
CA ASP A 495 25.61 47.25 -14.31
C ASP A 495 24.43 47.66 -13.44
N THR A 496 23.66 46.71 -12.97
CA THR A 496 22.51 46.94 -12.08
C THR A 496 22.88 46.87 -10.60
N LYS A 497 24.11 46.49 -10.25
CA LYS A 497 24.60 46.24 -8.88
C LYS A 497 23.74 45.27 -8.10
N LYS A 498 23.08 44.32 -8.82
CA LYS A 498 22.22 43.30 -8.21
C LYS A 498 23.00 42.02 -7.94
N LYS A 499 22.71 41.43 -6.78
CA LYS A 499 23.11 40.10 -6.42
C LYS A 499 22.14 39.09 -7.01
N GLY A 500 22.63 37.91 -7.42
CA GLY A 500 21.82 36.86 -8.04
C GLY A 500 20.79 36.24 -7.10
N GLY A 501 21.10 36.16 -5.81
CA GLY A 501 20.17 35.62 -4.84
C GLY A 501 20.49 35.99 -3.39
N PRO A 502 19.61 35.55 -2.46
CA PRO A 502 19.77 35.81 -1.02
C PRO A 502 20.98 35.11 -0.38
N LEU A 503 21.55 34.09 -1.05
CA LEU A 503 22.72 33.34 -0.60
C LEU A 503 24.03 33.83 -1.29
N PHE A 504 24.03 35.00 -1.92
CA PHE A 504 25.20 35.54 -2.58
C PHE A 504 26.40 35.67 -1.64
N GLY A 505 27.51 35.04 -2.02
CA GLY A 505 28.74 35.05 -1.26
C GLY A 505 28.75 34.13 -0.02
N ASP A 506 27.78 33.24 0.09
CA ASP A 506 27.73 32.27 1.16
C ASP A 506 28.77 31.16 0.93
N VAL A 507 29.74 31.05 1.84
CA VAL A 507 30.85 30.10 1.76
C VAL A 507 30.38 28.66 1.83
N MET A 508 29.26 28.41 2.57
CA MET A 508 28.69 27.08 2.72
C MET A 508 28.13 26.58 1.38
N LEU A 509 27.50 27.48 0.62
CA LEU A 509 26.98 27.16 -0.71
C LEU A 509 28.08 26.72 -1.68
N MET A 510 29.23 27.42 -1.66
CA MET A 510 30.43 27.02 -2.45
C MET A 510 31.03 25.70 -1.97
N ASN A 511 31.01 25.44 -0.67
CA ASN A 511 31.48 24.18 -0.13
C ASN A 511 30.58 23.00 -0.60
N ILE A 512 29.26 23.16 -0.62
CA ILE A 512 28.33 22.17 -1.17
C ILE A 512 28.63 21.88 -2.65
N GLU A 513 28.86 22.91 -3.46
CA GLU A 513 29.25 22.75 -4.88
C GLU A 513 30.51 21.87 -5.02
N ASN A 514 31.58 22.22 -4.28
CA ASN A 514 32.84 21.48 -4.33
C ASN A 514 32.67 20.01 -3.86
N GLN A 515 31.90 19.77 -2.82
CA GLN A 515 31.66 18.42 -2.33
C GLN A 515 30.87 17.59 -3.36
N LEU A 516 29.85 18.16 -4.00
CA LEU A 516 29.08 17.47 -5.04
C LEU A 516 29.96 17.14 -6.25
N LEU A 517 30.70 18.12 -6.79
CA LEU A 517 31.61 17.90 -7.93
C LEU A 517 32.64 16.81 -7.60
N SER A 518 33.28 16.89 -6.44
CA SER A 518 34.28 15.91 -6.00
C SER A 518 33.67 14.50 -5.85
N SER A 519 32.43 14.37 -5.34
CA SER A 519 31.79 13.07 -5.14
C SER A 519 31.49 12.35 -6.46
N LEU A 520 31.25 13.11 -7.54
CA LEU A 520 30.86 12.58 -8.85
C LEU A 520 32.06 12.32 -9.78
N THR A 521 33.07 13.16 -9.71
CA THR A 521 34.23 13.08 -10.62
C THR A 521 35.35 12.18 -10.10
N ARG A 522 35.25 11.75 -8.85
CA ARG A 522 36.24 10.88 -8.20
C ARG A 522 36.25 9.49 -8.84
N THR A 523 37.41 8.88 -8.95
CA THR A 523 37.53 7.47 -9.33
C THR A 523 37.01 6.55 -8.22
N VAL A 524 36.29 5.52 -8.62
CA VAL A 524 35.71 4.51 -7.73
C VAL A 524 36.78 3.43 -7.45
N PRO A 525 37.18 3.22 -6.19
CA PRO A 525 38.15 2.18 -5.85
C PRO A 525 37.49 0.78 -5.93
N GLY A 526 38.32 -0.22 -6.27
CA GLY A 526 37.90 -1.63 -6.27
C GLY A 526 37.09 -2.08 -7.47
N VAL A 527 36.93 -1.22 -8.48
CA VAL A 527 36.35 -1.57 -9.78
C VAL A 527 37.42 -1.60 -10.86
N SER A 528 37.11 -2.16 -12.04
CA SER A 528 38.02 -2.23 -13.19
C SER A 528 38.55 -0.85 -13.56
N SER A 529 39.84 -0.72 -13.81
CA SER A 529 40.44 0.56 -14.23
C SER A 529 39.85 1.13 -15.52
N SER A 530 39.27 0.26 -16.36
CA SER A 530 38.56 0.66 -17.59
C SER A 530 37.18 1.26 -17.34
N PHE A 531 36.57 1.06 -16.12
CA PHE A 531 35.26 1.54 -15.73
C PHE A 531 35.25 1.99 -14.27
N ASN A 532 36.11 2.97 -13.94
CA ASN A 532 36.23 3.50 -12.57
C ASN A 532 35.79 4.96 -12.42
N SER A 533 35.22 5.57 -13.45
CA SER A 533 34.79 6.96 -13.45
C SER A 533 33.53 7.17 -14.28
N ILE A 534 32.71 8.15 -13.91
CA ILE A 534 31.50 8.54 -14.63
C ILE A 534 31.78 8.96 -16.08
N PHE A 535 32.98 9.43 -16.36
CA PHE A 535 33.40 9.88 -17.70
C PHE A 535 33.43 8.76 -18.73
N GLN A 536 33.61 7.51 -18.29
CA GLN A 536 33.61 6.33 -19.15
C GLN A 536 32.21 5.90 -19.59
N LEU A 537 31.16 6.55 -19.05
CA LEU A 537 29.78 6.40 -19.48
C LEU A 537 29.38 7.37 -20.61
N GLY A 538 30.33 8.14 -21.16
CA GLY A 538 30.05 9.21 -22.12
C GLY A 538 29.60 10.52 -21.44
N VAL A 539 29.77 10.63 -20.12
CA VAL A 539 29.53 11.89 -19.40
C VAL A 539 30.70 12.82 -19.59
N ARG A 540 30.47 14.08 -19.85
CA ARG A 540 31.47 15.15 -20.02
C ARG A 540 31.13 16.34 -19.15
N VAL A 541 32.12 17.10 -18.76
CA VAL A 541 31.96 18.35 -17.99
C VAL A 541 32.52 19.48 -18.83
N ASP A 542 31.75 20.50 -19.05
CA ASP A 542 32.19 21.71 -19.75
C ASP A 542 32.99 22.68 -18.84
N VAL A 543 33.49 23.78 -19.41
CA VAL A 543 34.27 24.78 -18.69
C VAL A 543 33.45 25.50 -17.61
N SER A 544 32.12 25.46 -17.70
CA SER A 544 31.22 25.98 -16.71
C SER A 544 30.91 24.98 -15.58
N GLY A 545 31.47 23.75 -15.68
CA GLY A 545 31.19 22.65 -14.74
C GLY A 545 29.79 22.02 -14.88
N THR A 546 29.16 22.16 -16.05
CA THR A 546 27.89 21.51 -16.38
C THR A 546 28.16 20.15 -17.00
N PHE A 547 27.46 19.12 -16.51
CA PHE A 547 27.57 17.76 -17.03
C PHE A 547 26.67 17.57 -18.27
N SER A 548 27.21 16.98 -19.30
CA SER A 548 26.48 16.51 -20.48
C SER A 548 26.64 15.00 -20.64
N VAL A 549 25.66 14.36 -21.26
CA VAL A 549 25.66 12.91 -21.50
C VAL A 549 25.57 12.65 -22.99
N ASP A 550 26.51 11.90 -23.52
CA ASP A 550 26.45 11.37 -24.87
C ASP A 550 25.54 10.12 -24.89
N ASP A 551 24.34 10.29 -25.43
CA ASP A 551 23.31 9.24 -25.47
C ASP A 551 23.74 7.99 -26.24
N THR A 552 24.51 8.15 -27.29
CA THR A 552 25.01 7.04 -28.11
C THR A 552 26.02 6.22 -27.34
N GLU A 553 26.98 6.90 -26.71
CA GLU A 553 28.01 6.25 -25.91
C GLU A 553 27.42 5.58 -24.67
N LEU A 554 26.51 6.26 -23.96
CA LEU A 554 25.84 5.68 -22.79
C LEU A 554 25.04 4.41 -23.19
N THR A 555 24.30 4.47 -24.30
CA THR A 555 23.55 3.29 -24.79
C THR A 555 24.51 2.15 -25.14
N ARG A 556 25.63 2.42 -25.79
CA ARG A 556 26.66 1.43 -26.14
C ARG A 556 27.22 0.77 -24.87
N VAL A 557 27.60 1.57 -23.89
CA VAL A 557 28.19 1.07 -22.63
C VAL A 557 27.18 0.24 -21.84
N LEU A 558 25.92 0.69 -21.74
CA LEU A 558 24.86 -0.07 -21.09
C LEU A 558 24.53 -1.40 -21.80
N THR A 559 24.68 -1.45 -23.12
CA THR A 559 24.45 -2.68 -23.90
C THR A 559 25.54 -3.70 -23.71
N TYR A 560 26.82 -3.29 -23.71
CA TYR A 560 27.97 -4.21 -23.75
C TYR A 560 28.74 -4.33 -22.43
N HIS A 561 28.55 -3.39 -21.49
CA HIS A 561 29.29 -3.29 -20.23
C HIS A 561 28.40 -3.04 -19.02
N LEU A 562 27.16 -3.56 -19.02
CA LEU A 562 26.18 -3.31 -17.99
C LEU A 562 26.67 -3.65 -16.57
N GLU A 563 27.38 -4.78 -16.42
CA GLU A 563 27.92 -5.20 -15.12
C GLU A 563 29.01 -4.26 -14.60
N ASP A 564 29.84 -3.71 -15.49
CA ASP A 564 30.83 -2.71 -15.11
C ASP A 564 30.14 -1.40 -14.69
N VAL A 565 29.10 -0.98 -15.43
CA VAL A 565 28.28 0.18 -15.05
C VAL A 565 27.60 -0.03 -13.70
N LYS A 566 26.98 -1.20 -13.49
CA LYS A 566 26.40 -1.56 -12.20
C LYS A 566 27.41 -1.40 -11.06
N ARG A 567 28.59 -2.02 -11.20
CA ARG A 567 29.66 -1.92 -10.22
C ARG A 567 30.14 -0.49 -9.99
N LEU A 568 30.20 0.32 -11.05
CA LEU A 568 30.60 1.72 -10.94
C LEU A 568 29.65 2.53 -10.04
N PHE A 569 28.35 2.23 -10.07
CA PHE A 569 27.37 2.92 -9.23
C PHE A 569 27.21 2.29 -7.84
N THR A 570 27.28 0.96 -7.73
CA THR A 570 26.90 0.19 -6.53
C THR A 570 28.10 -0.41 -5.78
N ALA A 571 29.33 -0.10 -6.18
CA ALA A 571 30.52 -0.66 -5.53
C ALA A 571 30.51 -0.44 -4.02
N THR A 572 30.92 -1.48 -3.29
CA THR A 572 31.15 -1.45 -1.85
C THR A 572 32.60 -1.81 -1.56
N ALA A 573 33.19 -1.22 -0.54
CA ALA A 573 34.54 -1.56 -0.11
C ALA A 573 34.61 -1.76 1.41
N ASN A 574 35.52 -2.65 1.83
CA ASN A 574 35.90 -2.76 3.24
C ASN A 574 36.69 -1.53 3.66
N ILE A 575 36.03 -0.61 4.35
CA ILE A 575 36.63 0.64 4.81
C ILE A 575 37.48 0.46 6.07
N ALA A 576 37.41 -0.70 6.74
CA ALA A 576 38.33 -1.02 7.84
C ALA A 576 39.80 -1.10 7.39
N LEU A 577 40.03 -1.36 6.09
CA LEU A 577 41.35 -1.39 5.47
C LEU A 577 41.87 0.00 5.05
N THR A 578 41.07 1.06 5.22
CA THR A 578 41.50 2.40 4.76
C THR A 578 42.52 3.01 5.73
N PRO A 579 43.51 3.80 5.23
CA PRO A 579 44.41 4.52 6.09
C PRO A 579 43.66 5.37 7.13
N GLY A 580 44.05 5.24 8.41
CA GLY A 580 43.38 5.92 9.52
C GLY A 580 42.24 5.16 10.17
N ALA A 581 41.85 3.98 9.67
CA ALA A 581 41.02 3.05 10.41
C ALA A 581 41.87 2.34 11.47
N VAL A 582 41.42 2.37 12.74
CA VAL A 582 42.15 1.82 13.87
C VAL A 582 41.22 1.03 14.78
N VAL A 583 41.64 -0.22 15.07
CA VAL A 583 40.95 -1.03 16.10
C VAL A 583 41.58 -0.80 17.47
N SER A 584 40.76 -0.56 18.46
CA SER A 584 41.12 -0.48 19.86
C SER A 584 40.31 -1.45 20.71
N SER A 585 40.87 -1.85 21.86
CA SER A 585 40.17 -2.76 22.78
C SER A 585 39.98 -2.11 24.16
N GLY A 586 38.93 -2.53 24.88
CA GLY A 586 38.71 -2.17 26.28
C GLY A 586 39.63 -2.94 27.25
N SER A 587 40.20 -4.07 26.81
CA SER A 587 41.13 -4.88 27.58
C SER A 587 42.53 -4.94 26.94
N ALA A 588 43.56 -5.36 27.72
CA ALA A 588 44.87 -5.66 27.16
C ALA A 588 44.82 -6.85 26.17
N THR A 589 45.79 -6.95 25.30
CA THR A 589 45.96 -8.10 24.41
C THR A 589 46.78 -9.18 25.13
N ALA A 590 46.20 -10.43 25.15
CA ALA A 590 46.95 -11.57 25.71
C ALA A 590 47.83 -12.23 24.65
N GLU A 591 47.29 -12.39 23.44
CA GLU A 591 47.98 -13.02 22.30
C GLU A 591 47.56 -12.30 21.02
N GLY A 592 48.44 -12.29 20.03
CA GLY A 592 48.16 -11.64 18.75
C GLY A 592 48.29 -10.12 18.78
N SER A 593 47.56 -9.43 17.90
CA SER A 593 47.64 -7.98 17.71
C SER A 593 46.29 -7.39 17.34
N LEU A 594 45.98 -6.19 17.84
CA LEU A 594 44.79 -5.42 17.38
C LEU A 594 44.91 -4.99 15.92
N ALA A 595 46.16 -4.83 15.41
CA ALA A 595 46.36 -4.48 14.01
C ALA A 595 45.99 -5.64 13.04
N ALA A 596 45.99 -6.89 13.52
CA ALA A 596 45.57 -8.04 12.74
C ALA A 596 44.04 -8.08 12.52
N LEU A 597 43.27 -7.25 13.27
CA LEU A 597 41.77 -7.25 13.18
C LEU A 597 41.22 -6.43 12.01
N ASN A 598 42.08 -5.69 11.29
CA ASN A 598 41.72 -4.91 10.11
C ASN A 598 42.84 -4.86 9.08
N ASP A 599 43.54 -5.98 8.87
CA ASP A 599 44.63 -6.12 7.88
C ASP A 599 44.21 -6.83 6.59
N GLY A 600 42.95 -7.34 6.54
CA GLY A 600 42.37 -8.05 5.39
C GLY A 600 42.69 -9.55 5.38
N VAL A 601 43.35 -10.08 6.41
CA VAL A 601 43.64 -11.52 6.54
C VAL A 601 42.53 -12.22 7.29
N ILE A 602 41.66 -12.94 6.57
CA ILE A 602 40.46 -13.54 7.10
C ILE A 602 40.65 -15.01 7.55
N SER A 603 41.86 -15.53 7.47
CA SER A 603 42.16 -16.95 7.78
C SER A 603 42.57 -17.13 9.23
N SER A 604 41.97 -18.10 9.89
CA SER A 604 42.38 -18.54 11.24
C SER A 604 43.60 -19.48 11.27
N GLU A 605 44.17 -19.83 10.14
CA GLU A 605 45.29 -20.78 10.04
C GLU A 605 46.58 -20.25 10.68
N ASN A 606 46.74 -18.92 10.72
CA ASN A 606 47.92 -18.26 11.30
C ASN A 606 47.73 -17.84 12.77
N TRP A 607 46.75 -18.42 13.44
CA TRP A 607 46.49 -18.13 14.84
C TRP A 607 47.68 -18.54 15.73
N PRO A 608 48.08 -17.73 16.78
CA PRO A 608 47.48 -16.47 17.23
C PRO A 608 47.97 -15.20 16.53
N ALA A 609 49.00 -15.27 15.68
CA ALA A 609 49.61 -14.08 15.04
C ALA A 609 48.60 -13.34 14.14
N GLY A 610 47.72 -14.04 13.43
CA GLY A 610 46.68 -13.48 12.56
C GLY A 610 45.39 -13.17 13.27
N GLY A 611 45.40 -12.71 14.52
CA GLY A 611 44.19 -12.34 15.27
C GLY A 611 44.51 -11.69 16.61
N TRP A 612 43.51 -11.66 17.48
CA TRP A 612 43.58 -11.04 18.80
C TRP A 612 42.86 -11.91 19.85
N THR A 613 43.47 -12.02 21.05
CA THR A 613 42.85 -12.64 22.24
C THR A 613 42.81 -11.62 23.38
N SER A 614 41.67 -11.51 24.07
CA SER A 614 41.52 -10.67 25.25
C SER A 614 42.38 -11.17 26.41
N ALA A 615 42.99 -10.23 27.19
CA ALA A 615 43.78 -10.60 28.37
C ALA A 615 42.90 -10.90 29.59
N GLN A 616 41.72 -10.35 29.68
CA GLN A 616 40.80 -10.49 30.80
C GLN A 616 39.69 -11.46 30.47
N GLU A 617 39.16 -12.11 31.54
CA GLU A 617 37.94 -12.85 31.47
C GLU A 617 36.76 -11.90 31.17
N LEU A 618 35.77 -12.40 30.41
CA LEU A 618 34.65 -11.61 29.87
C LEU A 618 33.84 -10.87 30.95
N GLY A 619 33.44 -9.66 30.60
CA GLY A 619 32.55 -8.81 31.40
C GLY A 619 32.50 -7.37 30.92
N THR A 620 33.61 -6.83 30.44
CA THR A 620 33.74 -5.43 29.99
C THR A 620 34.47 -5.28 28.66
N ASP A 621 34.74 -6.40 27.98
CA ASP A 621 35.51 -6.36 26.73
C ASP A 621 34.69 -5.80 25.57
N TYR A 622 35.30 -4.85 24.90
CA TYR A 622 34.77 -4.33 23.63
C TYR A 622 35.93 -4.05 22.67
N LEU A 623 35.63 -4.27 21.40
CA LEU A 623 36.46 -3.85 20.29
C LEU A 623 35.83 -2.67 19.60
N THR A 624 36.57 -1.61 19.39
CA THR A 624 36.13 -0.40 18.71
C THR A 624 36.95 -0.16 17.46
N LEU A 625 36.30 -0.16 16.29
CA LEU A 625 36.88 0.27 15.04
C LEU A 625 36.52 1.76 14.83
N SER A 626 37.56 2.61 14.78
CA SER A 626 37.46 4.06 14.63
C SER A 626 37.93 4.50 13.25
N PHE A 627 37.30 5.50 12.68
CA PHE A 627 37.60 6.09 11.39
C PHE A 627 38.03 7.56 11.56
N ALA A 628 38.87 8.08 10.66
CA ALA A 628 39.33 9.46 10.73
C ALA A 628 38.21 10.50 10.60
N TYR A 629 37.09 10.14 10.00
CA TYR A 629 35.88 10.95 9.85
C TYR A 629 34.64 10.06 9.72
N PRO A 630 33.45 10.59 10.01
CA PRO A 630 32.23 9.81 9.95
C PRO A 630 32.01 9.15 8.59
N ARG A 631 31.62 7.88 8.60
CA ARG A 631 31.35 7.05 7.44
C ARG A 631 29.95 6.47 7.54
N GLN A 632 29.31 6.30 6.41
CA GLN A 632 28.07 5.52 6.34
C GLN A 632 28.45 4.05 6.18
N ILE A 633 28.18 3.26 7.23
CA ILE A 633 28.52 1.85 7.28
C ILE A 633 27.24 1.05 7.02
N ASN A 634 27.24 0.22 5.97
CA ASN A 634 26.08 -0.53 5.53
C ASN A 634 26.15 -2.00 5.96
N LYS A 635 27.35 -2.53 6.14
CA LYS A 635 27.57 -3.92 6.54
C LYS A 635 28.80 -4.02 7.43
N VAL A 636 28.70 -4.84 8.48
CA VAL A 636 29.80 -5.22 9.35
C VAL A 636 29.94 -6.74 9.33
N VAL A 637 31.16 -7.24 9.18
CA VAL A 637 31.44 -8.67 9.27
C VAL A 637 32.42 -8.89 10.41
N LEU A 638 32.06 -9.73 11.34
CA LEU A 638 32.90 -10.19 12.45
C LEU A 638 33.37 -11.61 12.15
N ARG A 639 34.67 -11.81 12.19
CA ARG A 639 35.28 -13.14 12.08
C ARG A 639 35.95 -13.50 13.40
N THR A 640 35.33 -14.43 14.11
CA THR A 640 35.95 -15.04 15.30
C THR A 640 36.85 -16.19 14.86
N ILE A 641 37.67 -16.73 15.78
CA ILE A 641 38.49 -17.89 15.48
C ILE A 641 37.63 -19.06 15.01
N ASP A 642 38.05 -19.71 13.92
CA ASP A 642 37.37 -20.89 13.35
C ASP A 642 38.37 -21.66 12.47
N SER A 643 39.03 -22.62 13.08
CA SER A 643 39.97 -23.53 12.41
C SER A 643 39.72 -24.99 12.89
N ILE A 644 40.38 -25.94 12.27
CA ILE A 644 40.31 -27.33 12.68
C ILE A 644 40.75 -27.49 14.16
N THR A 645 41.78 -26.75 14.57
CA THR A 645 42.31 -26.80 15.94
C THR A 645 41.47 -26.00 16.93
N TYR A 646 40.90 -24.90 16.47
CA TYR A 646 40.12 -23.98 17.30
C TYR A 646 38.76 -23.66 16.63
N PRO A 647 37.83 -24.63 16.60
CA PRO A 647 36.53 -24.39 15.99
C PRO A 647 35.71 -23.34 16.72
N ALA A 648 34.97 -22.51 15.99
CA ALA A 648 34.17 -21.41 16.53
C ALA A 648 33.16 -21.85 17.60
N ALA A 649 32.58 -23.05 17.43
CA ALA A 649 31.64 -23.64 18.40
C ALA A 649 32.26 -23.90 19.78
N SER A 650 33.60 -23.99 19.90
CA SER A 650 34.32 -24.28 21.13
C SER A 650 35.22 -23.12 21.60
N TYR A 651 35.61 -22.19 20.72
CA TYR A 651 36.58 -21.13 21.01
C TYR A 651 36.14 -19.74 20.52
N GLY A 652 35.08 -19.64 19.72
CA GLY A 652 34.63 -18.37 19.12
C GLY A 652 33.83 -17.51 20.09
N ILE A 653 33.53 -16.28 19.63
CA ILE A 653 32.65 -15.35 20.35
C ILE A 653 31.21 -15.87 20.29
N ARG A 654 30.61 -16.09 21.47
CA ARG A 654 29.24 -16.62 21.62
C ARG A 654 28.18 -15.52 21.62
N SER A 655 28.42 -14.46 22.40
CA SER A 655 27.41 -13.42 22.62
C SER A 655 28.04 -12.04 22.59
N TYR A 656 27.39 -11.10 21.88
CA TYR A 656 27.86 -9.72 21.77
C TYR A 656 26.74 -8.76 21.35
N ALA A 657 26.97 -7.47 21.53
CA ALA A 657 26.18 -6.38 20.96
C ALA A 657 27.03 -5.59 19.97
N LEU A 658 26.52 -5.41 18.74
CA LEU A 658 27.09 -4.50 17.75
C LEU A 658 26.46 -3.13 17.92
N GLN A 659 27.31 -2.10 18.07
CA GLN A 659 26.91 -0.75 18.38
C GLN A 659 27.62 0.25 17.48
N TYR A 660 26.96 1.40 17.19
CA TYR A 660 27.62 2.56 16.59
C TYR A 660 27.58 3.76 17.52
N LEU A 661 28.57 4.65 17.43
CA LEU A 661 28.60 5.90 18.20
C LEU A 661 27.67 6.92 17.52
N LYS A 662 26.81 7.59 18.32
CA LYS A 662 26.07 8.76 17.83
C LYS A 662 27.06 9.84 17.40
N GLN A 663 26.83 10.45 16.25
CA GLN A 663 27.75 11.45 15.71
C GLN A 663 27.93 12.63 16.67
N GLY A 664 29.19 13.01 16.91
CA GLY A 664 29.56 14.08 17.83
C GLY A 664 29.38 13.77 19.31
N ALA A 665 28.98 12.54 19.66
CA ALA A 665 28.82 12.13 21.06
C ALA A 665 30.14 11.65 21.68
N ASP A 666 30.25 11.73 23.02
CA ASP A 666 31.42 11.25 23.74
C ASP A 666 31.46 9.71 23.75
N PRO A 667 32.52 9.07 23.19
CA PRO A 667 32.65 7.62 23.17
C PRO A 667 32.86 6.98 24.56
N GLN A 668 33.19 7.76 25.57
CA GLN A 668 33.36 7.27 26.95
C GLN A 668 32.00 7.10 27.66
N VAL A 669 30.94 7.68 27.15
CA VAL A 669 29.59 7.59 27.72
C VAL A 669 28.82 6.44 27.05
N ASP A 670 28.42 5.43 27.82
CA ASP A 670 27.73 4.25 27.26
C ASP A 670 26.39 4.60 26.61
N ALA A 671 25.67 5.62 27.07
CA ALA A 671 24.43 6.14 26.46
C ALA A 671 24.65 6.81 25.08
N SER A 672 25.91 7.11 24.72
CA SER A 672 26.28 7.62 23.39
C SER A 672 26.26 6.54 22.29
N TRP A 673 26.25 5.27 22.70
CA TRP A 673 26.27 4.13 21.80
C TRP A 673 24.86 3.59 21.54
N VAL A 674 24.58 3.30 20.28
CA VAL A 674 23.30 2.73 19.82
C VAL A 674 23.51 1.27 19.42
N THR A 675 22.83 0.36 20.11
CA THR A 675 22.85 -1.07 19.75
C THR A 675 21.99 -1.29 18.50
N THR A 676 22.59 -1.92 17.48
CA THR A 676 21.92 -2.29 16.24
C THR A 676 21.55 -3.76 16.20
N HIS A 677 22.44 -4.62 16.71
CA HIS A 677 22.27 -6.06 16.74
C HIS A 677 22.74 -6.60 18.09
N THR A 678 22.02 -7.59 18.60
CA THR A 678 22.43 -8.40 19.75
C THR A 678 22.42 -9.87 19.29
N VAL A 679 23.52 -10.54 19.53
CA VAL A 679 23.73 -11.96 19.19
C VAL A 679 23.94 -12.74 20.48
N ALA A 680 23.24 -13.88 20.59
CA ALA A 680 23.41 -14.85 21.65
C ALA A 680 23.64 -16.26 21.04
N ASP A 681 24.37 -17.09 21.75
CA ASP A 681 24.61 -18.50 21.43
C ASP A 681 25.17 -18.77 20.01
N ASN A 682 26.01 -17.87 19.52
CA ASN A 682 26.68 -18.03 18.25
C ASN A 682 27.71 -19.18 18.30
N THR A 683 27.68 -20.01 17.27
CA THR A 683 28.67 -21.11 17.02
C THR A 683 29.37 -20.97 15.67
N SER A 684 29.08 -19.89 14.91
CA SER A 684 29.65 -19.63 13.58
C SER A 684 30.95 -18.84 13.69
N GLY A 685 31.91 -19.13 12.82
CA GLY A 685 33.15 -18.36 12.67
C GLY A 685 32.95 -16.99 12.01
N VAL A 686 31.85 -16.79 11.28
CA VAL A 686 31.56 -15.56 10.52
C VAL A 686 30.15 -15.09 10.82
N MET A 687 30.03 -13.85 11.25
CA MET A 687 28.75 -13.17 11.50
C MET A 687 28.66 -11.92 10.64
N THR A 688 27.60 -11.80 9.87
CA THR A 688 27.34 -10.66 8.99
C THR A 688 26.13 -9.87 9.46
N HIS A 689 26.29 -8.55 9.62
CA HIS A 689 25.25 -7.63 10.04
C HIS A 689 25.05 -6.52 9.02
N PHE A 690 23.80 -6.28 8.63
CA PHE A 690 23.45 -5.15 7.78
C PHE A 690 22.97 -3.98 8.65
N LEU A 691 23.52 -2.80 8.41
CA LEU A 691 23.20 -1.59 9.16
C LEU A 691 22.35 -0.66 8.30
N SER A 692 21.48 0.10 8.94
CA SER A 692 20.59 1.06 8.24
C SER A 692 21.29 2.37 7.81
N GLY A 693 22.62 2.34 7.71
CA GLY A 693 23.41 3.41 7.09
C GLY A 693 23.32 4.76 7.78
N LYS A 694 23.49 4.84 9.12
CA LYS A 694 23.72 6.13 9.78
C LYS A 694 25.21 6.46 9.82
N PRO A 695 25.62 7.72 9.51
CA PRO A 695 27.03 8.10 9.59
C PRO A 695 27.54 7.98 11.02
N THR A 696 28.67 7.31 11.16
CA THR A 696 29.40 7.19 12.42
C THR A 696 30.90 7.17 12.15
N ASP A 697 31.67 7.67 13.08
CA ASP A 697 33.13 7.56 13.08
C ASP A 697 33.63 6.36 13.89
N ARG A 698 32.71 5.62 14.55
CA ARG A 698 33.07 4.45 15.37
C ARG A 698 31.97 3.41 15.40
N ILE A 699 32.39 2.15 15.28
CA ILE A 699 31.58 0.98 15.62
C ILE A 699 32.22 0.23 16.76
N ARG A 700 31.39 -0.38 17.63
CA ARG A 700 31.86 -1.14 18.81
C ARG A 700 31.20 -2.51 18.82
N VAL A 701 32.01 -3.55 19.03
CA VAL A 701 31.55 -4.90 19.35
C VAL A 701 31.72 -5.09 20.84
N LYS A 702 30.64 -5.03 21.63
CA LYS A 702 30.63 -5.26 23.08
C LYS A 702 30.42 -6.75 23.32
N ILE A 703 31.47 -7.46 23.66
CA ILE A 703 31.49 -8.92 23.82
C ILE A 703 30.99 -9.27 25.20
N THR A 704 30.00 -10.15 25.29
CA THR A 704 29.38 -10.58 26.55
C THR A 704 29.51 -12.07 26.81
N GLY A 705 29.96 -12.87 25.84
CA GLY A 705 30.15 -14.32 26.02
C GLY A 705 31.08 -14.93 24.97
N THR A 706 31.77 -16.00 25.34
CA THR A 706 32.60 -16.82 24.47
C THR A 706 32.27 -18.29 24.65
N ASN A 707 32.60 -19.11 23.64
CA ASN A 707 32.56 -20.57 23.73
C ASN A 707 33.85 -21.13 24.34
N ALA A 708 34.90 -20.30 24.46
CA ALA A 708 36.22 -20.75 24.93
C ALA A 708 36.22 -21.13 26.43
N PRO A 709 36.84 -22.25 26.81
CA PRO A 709 36.89 -22.72 28.21
C PRO A 709 37.67 -21.77 29.13
N ASP A 710 38.59 -20.99 28.62
CA ASP A 710 39.36 -19.98 29.34
C ASP A 710 38.64 -18.63 29.47
N ASN A 711 37.38 -18.55 28.99
CA ASN A 711 36.53 -17.38 29.02
C ASN A 711 37.15 -16.13 28.37
N ARG A 712 38.01 -16.28 27.35
CA ARG A 712 38.65 -15.20 26.58
C ARG A 712 38.06 -15.04 25.20
N ALA A 713 37.84 -13.78 24.79
CA ALA A 713 37.37 -13.46 23.43
C ALA A 713 38.51 -13.61 22.42
N ARG A 714 38.20 -14.20 21.26
CA ARG A 714 39.11 -14.39 20.13
C ARG A 714 38.50 -13.89 18.85
N MET A 715 39.17 -12.98 18.18
CA MET A 715 38.71 -12.40 16.90
C MET A 715 39.89 -12.46 15.89
N VAL A 716 39.53 -12.73 14.62
CA VAL A 716 40.47 -12.79 13.48
C VAL A 716 40.39 -11.50 12.69
N GLU A 717 39.18 -11.02 12.37
CA GLU A 717 39.00 -9.84 11.52
C GLU A 717 37.68 -9.11 11.86
N LEU A 718 37.70 -7.78 11.80
CA LEU A 718 36.56 -6.90 11.93
C LEU A 718 36.45 -6.04 10.66
N GLU A 719 35.56 -6.43 9.77
CA GLU A 719 35.34 -5.75 8.50
C GLU A 719 34.17 -4.77 8.60
N ALA A 720 34.32 -3.59 7.99
CA ALA A 720 33.24 -2.60 7.86
C ALA A 720 33.13 -2.17 6.41
N TYR A 721 31.95 -2.27 5.85
CA TYR A 721 31.71 -1.95 4.45
C TYR A 721 30.89 -0.68 4.29
N SER A 722 31.31 0.15 3.35
CA SER A 722 30.60 1.35 2.91
C SER A 722 30.42 1.32 1.41
N ASP A 723 29.38 1.94 0.91
CA ASP A 723 29.17 2.15 -0.51
C ASP A 723 30.21 3.16 -1.02
N THR A 724 30.98 2.75 -2.00
CA THR A 724 32.07 3.52 -2.61
C THR A 724 31.81 3.85 -4.07
N GLY A 725 30.78 3.24 -4.69
CA GLY A 725 30.30 3.58 -6.01
C GLY A 725 29.85 5.04 -6.13
N ILE A 726 29.67 5.53 -7.35
CA ILE A 726 29.25 6.93 -7.60
C ILE A 726 27.98 7.27 -6.83
N ALA A 727 26.96 6.40 -6.90
CA ALA A 727 25.71 6.61 -6.21
C ALA A 727 25.88 6.60 -4.68
N GLY A 728 26.63 5.64 -4.15
CA GLY A 728 26.92 5.54 -2.72
C GLY A 728 27.70 6.74 -2.19
N ASN A 729 28.71 7.20 -2.92
CA ASN A 729 29.45 8.42 -2.59
C ASN A 729 28.56 9.66 -2.58
N ALA A 730 27.68 9.79 -3.59
CA ALA A 730 26.70 10.89 -3.64
C ALA A 730 25.77 10.85 -2.42
N ILE A 731 25.21 9.67 -2.08
CA ILE A 731 24.34 9.49 -0.90
C ILE A 731 25.07 9.89 0.38
N ASN A 732 26.33 9.46 0.56
CA ASN A 732 27.15 9.77 1.72
C ASN A 732 27.40 11.29 1.85
N THR A 733 27.77 11.94 0.73
CA THR A 733 27.97 13.39 0.66
C THR A 733 26.68 14.14 0.97
N LEU A 734 25.57 13.73 0.33
CA LEU A 734 24.25 14.35 0.54
C LEU A 734 23.76 14.17 1.98
N ALA A 735 24.04 13.03 2.61
CA ALA A 735 23.71 12.82 4.03
C ALA A 735 24.46 13.80 4.93
N SER A 736 25.78 14.04 4.70
CA SER A 736 26.55 15.02 5.47
C SER A 736 26.06 16.47 5.31
N ILE A 737 25.35 16.76 4.22
CA ILE A 737 24.79 18.09 3.94
C ILE A 737 23.36 18.24 4.50
N THR A 738 22.51 17.20 4.38
CA THR A 738 21.07 17.32 4.58
C THR A 738 20.52 16.59 5.82
N ASP A 739 21.32 15.78 6.54
CA ASP A 739 20.81 15.03 7.71
C ASP A 739 20.35 15.97 8.82
N ALA A 740 19.16 15.70 9.38
CA ALA A 740 18.50 16.56 10.35
C ALA A 740 19.29 16.75 11.67
N GLY A 741 20.14 15.78 12.03
CA GLY A 741 20.85 15.81 13.31
C GLY A 741 22.24 16.49 13.25
N PHE A 742 22.88 16.55 12.08
CA PHE A 742 24.27 17.01 11.94
C PHE A 742 24.60 17.58 10.56
N GLY A 743 23.64 17.64 9.65
CA GLY A 743 23.85 18.15 8.29
C GLY A 743 24.17 19.66 8.29
N LEU A 744 24.94 20.07 7.28
CA LEU A 744 25.34 21.46 7.13
C LEU A 744 24.13 22.40 7.01
N ILE A 745 23.12 22.05 6.19
CA ILE A 745 21.94 22.88 5.96
C ILE A 745 21.07 22.99 7.21
N PRO A 746 20.70 21.90 7.91
CA PRO A 746 19.98 22.01 9.20
C PRO A 746 20.67 22.93 10.20
N THR A 747 21.99 22.84 10.34
CA THR A 747 22.77 23.71 11.25
C THR A 747 22.63 25.19 10.87
N VAL A 748 22.77 25.52 9.59
CA VAL A 748 22.59 26.90 9.09
C VAL A 748 21.15 27.39 9.26
N THR A 749 20.17 26.57 8.90
CA THR A 749 18.75 26.94 9.02
C THR A 749 18.32 27.13 10.47
N GLU A 750 18.84 26.34 11.39
CA GLU A 750 18.61 26.50 12.84
C GLU A 750 19.21 27.82 13.36
N SER A 751 20.43 28.14 12.90
CA SER A 751 21.06 29.44 13.23
C SER A 751 20.23 30.63 12.74
N ILE A 752 19.76 30.59 11.48
CA ILE A 752 18.88 31.64 10.92
C ILE A 752 17.57 31.72 11.68
N GLN A 753 16.98 30.59 12.04
CA GLN A 753 15.76 30.56 12.86
C GLN A 753 15.97 31.14 14.27
N ALA A 754 17.12 30.91 14.87
CA ALA A 754 17.51 31.52 16.15
C ALA A 754 17.64 33.06 16.00
N GLU A 755 18.28 33.51 14.92
CA GLU A 755 18.36 34.95 14.60
C GLU A 755 16.96 35.56 14.39
N LEU A 756 16.08 34.89 13.64
CA LEU A 756 14.70 35.35 13.44
C LEU A 756 13.92 35.46 14.74
N ARG A 757 14.07 34.53 15.66
CA ARG A 757 13.49 34.61 17.01
C ARG A 757 14.00 35.82 17.78
N TYR A 758 15.32 36.04 17.76
CA TYR A 758 15.94 37.21 18.39
C TYR A 758 15.45 38.53 17.79
N LEU A 759 15.43 38.67 16.48
CA LEU A 759 14.93 39.85 15.78
C LEU A 759 13.44 40.13 16.05
N SER A 760 12.62 39.08 16.16
CA SER A 760 11.21 39.19 16.53
C SER A 760 11.02 39.67 17.97
N GLY A 761 11.87 39.26 18.90
CA GLY A 761 11.89 39.77 20.26
C GLY A 761 12.23 41.28 20.30
N LEU A 762 13.27 41.72 19.55
CA LEU A 762 13.64 43.13 19.45
C LEU A 762 12.53 43.96 18.79
N GLU A 763 11.83 43.43 17.77
CA GLU A 763 10.70 44.08 17.11
C GLU A 763 9.59 44.39 18.11
N THR A 764 9.18 43.39 18.89
CA THR A 764 8.15 43.56 19.93
C THR A 764 8.55 44.59 20.99
N GLU A 765 9.83 44.58 21.40
CA GLU A 765 10.36 45.53 22.39
C GLU A 765 10.34 47.00 21.81
N LEU A 766 10.78 47.16 20.56
CA LEU A 766 10.76 48.49 19.90
C LEU A 766 9.34 49.01 19.69
N GLU A 767 8.42 48.14 19.27
CA GLU A 767 7.00 48.52 19.11
C GLU A 767 6.39 48.94 20.43
N THR A 768 6.65 48.24 21.52
CA THR A 768 6.21 48.60 22.86
C THR A 768 6.77 49.94 23.29
N ARG A 769 8.06 50.21 23.06
CA ARG A 769 8.71 51.49 23.38
C ARG A 769 8.13 52.65 22.55
N MET A 770 7.83 52.37 21.27
CA MET A 770 7.22 53.36 20.39
C MET A 770 5.79 53.72 20.79
N ALA A 771 4.99 52.70 21.16
CA ALA A 771 3.65 52.93 21.66
C ALA A 771 3.67 53.81 22.94
N GLN A 772 4.57 53.51 23.87
CA GLN A 772 4.76 54.30 25.08
C GLN A 772 5.29 55.71 24.76
N ARG A 773 6.12 55.90 23.74
CA ARG A 773 6.63 57.20 23.31
C ARG A 773 5.53 58.01 22.68
N GLU A 774 4.72 57.42 21.81
CA GLU A 774 3.57 58.05 21.18
C GLU A 774 2.56 58.52 22.25
N GLU A 775 2.23 57.68 23.21
CA GLU A 775 1.34 58.01 24.33
C GLU A 775 1.88 59.20 25.15
N ARG A 776 3.19 59.18 25.47
CA ARG A 776 3.83 60.31 26.15
C ARG A 776 3.79 61.62 25.35
N LEU A 777 4.05 61.55 24.03
CA LEU A 777 3.96 62.72 23.15
C LEU A 777 2.53 63.25 23.10
N ARG A 778 1.52 62.41 22.97
CA ARG A 778 0.11 62.77 23.03
C ARG A 778 -0.24 63.45 24.35
N ALA A 779 0.20 62.92 25.47
CA ALA A 779 -0.01 63.50 26.77
C ALA A 779 0.69 64.86 26.93
N GLN A 780 1.94 65.04 26.43
CA GLN A 780 2.67 66.30 26.44
C GLN A 780 1.97 67.37 25.60
N PHE A 781 1.53 67.05 24.36
CA PHE A 781 0.80 67.96 23.52
C PHE A 781 -0.57 68.35 24.13
N LEU A 782 -1.29 67.40 24.72
CA LEU A 782 -2.54 67.70 25.44
C LEU A 782 -2.30 68.63 26.65
N ALA A 783 -1.21 68.43 27.40
CA ALA A 783 -0.86 69.34 28.51
C ALA A 783 -0.48 70.75 28.00
N MET A 784 0.25 70.81 26.89
CA MET A 784 0.60 72.06 26.26
C MET A 784 -0.66 72.83 25.76
N GLU A 785 -1.57 72.16 25.03
CA GLU A 785 -2.88 72.74 24.62
C GLU A 785 -3.68 73.19 25.81
N SER A 786 -3.74 72.47 26.90
CA SER A 786 -4.40 72.87 28.12
C SER A 786 -3.74 74.06 28.77
N ALA A 787 -2.41 74.15 28.79
CA ALA A 787 -1.68 75.34 29.30
C ALA A 787 -1.87 76.55 28.46
N LEU A 788 -1.81 76.42 27.11
CA LEU A 788 -2.10 77.49 26.18
C LEU A 788 -3.55 78.04 26.32
N GLY A 789 -4.52 77.14 26.47
CA GLY A 789 -5.91 77.46 26.72
C GLY A 789 -6.08 78.27 28.03
N LYS A 790 -5.37 77.85 29.08
CA LYS A 790 -5.33 78.64 30.34
C LYS A 790 -4.68 79.99 30.15
N MET A 791 -3.55 80.09 29.42
CA MET A 791 -2.88 81.36 29.14
C MET A 791 -3.76 82.28 28.27
N GLN A 792 -4.42 81.76 27.26
CA GLN A 792 -5.34 82.54 26.43
C GLN A 792 -6.55 83.07 27.25
N SER A 793 -7.13 82.25 28.13
CA SER A 793 -8.20 82.62 28.99
C SER A 793 -7.74 83.69 30.01
N THR A 794 -6.51 83.56 30.53
CA THR A 794 -5.89 84.52 31.45
C THR A 794 -5.60 85.82 30.70
N SER A 795 -5.06 85.77 29.47
CA SER A 795 -4.83 86.93 28.60
C SER A 795 -6.13 87.64 28.25
N ALA A 796 -7.18 86.93 27.88
CA ALA A 796 -8.51 87.45 27.63
C ALA A 796 -9.10 88.13 28.88
N TRP A 797 -8.90 87.46 30.04
CA TRP A 797 -9.30 88.05 31.35
C TRP A 797 -8.51 89.34 31.67
N LEU A 798 -7.20 89.34 31.47
CA LEU A 798 -6.33 90.52 31.64
C LEU A 798 -6.73 91.61 30.65
N SER A 799 -6.96 91.32 29.38
CA SER A 799 -7.41 92.22 28.38
C SER A 799 -8.77 92.88 28.76
N SER A 800 -9.68 92.02 29.30
CA SER A 800 -11.00 92.57 29.78
C SER A 800 -10.84 93.43 31.04
N GLN A 801 -9.89 93.10 31.93
CA GLN A 801 -9.60 93.91 33.14
C GLN A 801 -8.93 95.24 32.68
N LEU A 802 -7.98 95.22 31.72
CA LEU A 802 -7.38 96.41 31.17
C LEU A 802 -8.41 97.31 30.44
N THR A 803 -9.35 96.70 29.73
CA THR A 803 -10.45 97.41 29.05
C THR A 803 -11.39 98.02 30.09
N ASN A 804 -11.67 97.33 31.20
CA ASN A 804 -12.44 97.83 32.31
C ASN A 804 -11.70 98.99 33.05
N LEU A 805 -10.37 98.89 33.22
CA LEU A 805 -9.54 99.97 33.78
C LEU A 805 -9.47 101.16 32.88
N SER A 806 -9.34 100.97 31.53
CA SER A 806 -9.35 102.14 30.58
C SER A 806 -10.72 102.81 30.52
N ARG A 807 -11.84 102.01 30.73
CA ARG A 807 -13.19 102.65 30.85
C ARG A 807 -13.39 103.45 32.12
N ASN A 808 -12.77 103.03 33.24
CA ASN A 808 -12.87 103.72 34.52
C ASN A 808 -11.95 105.02 34.55
N TRP A 809 -10.92 105.09 33.66
CA TRP A 809 -10.06 106.30 33.61
C TRP A 809 -10.51 107.32 32.51
N GLY A 810 -11.48 106.88 31.63
CA GLY A 810 -12.00 107.70 30.55
C GLY A 810 -13.25 108.56 30.90
N THR A 811 -13.80 108.41 32.14
CA THR A 811 -14.95 109.30 32.57
C THR A 811 -14.57 110.18 33.74
N GLY A 812 -13.56 111.02 33.50
CA GLY A 812 -13.13 112.06 34.36
C GLY A 812 -12.74 113.31 33.56
N LYS A 813 -13.74 113.92 32.89
CA LYS A 813 -13.97 115.31 32.61
C LYS A 813 -15.38 115.47 32.04
#